data_0d815a6d76dcf50e9cd7784c0dbdc7ae
#
_entry.id   0d815a6d76dcf50e9cd7784c0dbdc7ae
#
_cell.length_a   1.000
_cell.length_b   1.000
_cell.length_c   1.000
_cell.angle_alpha   90.00
_cell.angle_beta   90.00
_cell.angle_gamma   90.00
#
_symmetry.space_group_name_H-M   'P 1'
#
loop_
_entity.id
_entity.type
_entity.pdbx_description
1 polymer ?
#
loop_
_entity_poly.entity_id
_entity_poly.type
_entity_poly.pdbx_seq_one_letter_code
_entity_poly.pdbx_strand_id
1 'polypeptide(L)'
;MTTGDWRLAVDIGGTFTDVVLFDAVSGRVVVDKTLTTPAAPLDGVRTGVRQLLAKAGVRPADITKPIVHATTLITNALIEGKIGRAGMVTTTGFGDTLLIRNEHRYDMYDLQIEFPAPPVPRDRVVEIDERVDPHGVVGAAPSEQQLQAISDQLRAAKVEAVGVCLINAYANPANERIVAEHLRRELGVPVCISSEISPQIREYPRMITTACNAATMPVIGPYLDELQKWLASEGFGGSVLMMLSNGGVVSADDAARAPIRLVESGPAAGALAGSWFARRLGEERLLCFDMGGTTAKSCLIVDGEPQLTNTFEVARIYRFKKGSGFPVSAPSVDLVEIGAGGGSQARIDELGLLKVGPESAGADPGPACYGRGGTKPAVTDADLTLGLLDASFFLGGDMVLDTDACDRALRSVAEPLGLSAYDTAAGIHELVNQNMAAASRMHAVEQGADLRGITVLAFGGAGPVHACGVAELLESTRVVFPVNASVLSAFGTLVTPVRIDLARSMVRPMQSVDLAERDALLTELRDEGRRVLAAAGVGAGEIRFRYGVDARYLGQGNELTIWVGEGSGDDSEWPATYDQVVQLFEADYRRVYGLTIPDVGVEAVTWRLSAFAAAATVEPQVVVSPNIGQVFSTRPVRFARGADPVDTPVYRRPDLGLGQQIVGPAIVEERETTAVIRPGWTASVTNDGSLVAERTAATSGAAR
;
A
#
# COMPACT_ATOMS: atom_id res chain seq x y z
N MET A 1 -1.14 9.99 38.37
CA MET A 1 -1.38 9.68 36.94
C MET A 1 -0.30 8.72 36.56
N THR A 2 -0.63 7.48 36.22
CA THR A 2 0.34 6.50 35.72
C THR A 2 0.88 7.04 34.40
N THR A 3 2.18 7.19 34.30
CA THR A 3 2.87 7.57 33.06
C THR A 3 2.64 6.45 32.05
N GLY A 4 1.73 6.65 31.09
CA GLY A 4 1.47 5.69 30.00
C GLY A 4 2.68 5.59 29.06
N ASP A 5 2.86 4.45 28.41
CA ASP A 5 3.81 4.27 27.30
C ASP A 5 3.06 4.47 25.99
N TRP A 6 2.86 5.73 25.61
CA TRP A 6 2.02 6.13 24.49
C TRP A 6 2.75 6.04 23.14
N ARG A 7 2.09 5.42 22.16
CA ARG A 7 2.53 5.33 20.77
C ARG A 7 1.50 5.97 19.86
N LEU A 8 1.91 6.87 19.01
CA LEU A 8 1.07 7.58 18.04
C LEU A 8 1.34 7.09 16.63
N ALA A 9 0.27 6.80 15.91
CA ALA A 9 0.30 6.44 14.51
C ALA A 9 -0.62 7.35 13.69
N VAL A 10 -0.18 7.69 12.47
CA VAL A 10 -0.90 8.55 11.54
C VAL A 10 -0.89 7.92 10.17
N ASP A 11 -2.04 7.83 9.50
CA ASP A 11 -2.14 7.42 8.09
C ASP A 11 -2.91 8.46 7.29
N ILE A 12 -2.25 9.09 6.32
CA ILE A 12 -2.91 10.00 5.37
C ILE A 12 -3.39 9.19 4.18
N GLY A 13 -4.69 8.95 4.10
CA GLY A 13 -5.33 8.41 2.92
C GLY A 13 -5.82 9.49 1.94
N GLY A 14 -6.36 9.06 0.80
CA GLY A 14 -6.87 9.99 -0.23
C GLY A 14 -8.11 10.79 0.21
N THR A 15 -8.91 10.27 1.14
CA THR A 15 -10.17 10.90 1.61
C THR A 15 -10.12 11.29 3.08
N PHE A 16 -9.54 10.44 3.92
CA PHE A 16 -9.44 10.63 5.36
C PHE A 16 -8.01 10.50 5.84
N THR A 17 -7.71 11.21 6.92
CA THR A 17 -6.50 11.06 7.74
C THR A 17 -6.89 10.33 9.01
N ASP A 18 -6.33 9.16 9.22
CA ASP A 18 -6.59 8.27 10.34
C ASP A 18 -5.50 8.43 11.40
N VAL A 19 -5.90 8.51 12.67
CA VAL A 19 -4.96 8.66 13.78
C VAL A 19 -5.30 7.67 14.88
N VAL A 20 -4.26 7.00 15.41
CA VAL A 20 -4.39 5.99 16.45
C VAL A 20 -3.39 6.28 17.56
N LEU A 21 -3.85 6.24 18.81
CA LEU A 21 -3.04 6.34 20.01
C LEU A 21 -3.19 5.05 20.81
N PHE A 22 -2.06 4.43 21.14
CA PHE A 22 -1.98 3.17 21.90
C PHE A 22 -1.13 3.34 23.14
N ASP A 23 -1.65 2.95 24.30
CA ASP A 23 -0.90 2.86 25.54
C ASP A 23 -0.43 1.42 25.77
N ALA A 24 0.86 1.17 25.68
CA ALA A 24 1.43 -0.16 25.86
C ALA A 24 1.35 -0.70 27.29
N VAL A 25 1.09 0.16 28.29
CA VAL A 25 0.93 -0.25 29.69
C VAL A 25 -0.47 -0.76 29.97
N SER A 26 -1.48 -0.01 29.52
CA SER A 26 -2.90 -0.36 29.77
C SER A 26 -3.56 -1.12 28.63
N GLY A 27 -2.93 -1.21 27.46
CA GLY A 27 -3.54 -1.75 26.25
C GLY A 27 -4.64 -0.86 25.64
N ARG A 28 -4.84 0.35 26.18
CA ARG A 28 -5.88 1.26 25.70
C ARG A 28 -5.58 1.76 24.29
N VAL A 29 -6.56 1.64 23.41
CA VAL A 29 -6.54 2.21 22.05
C VAL A 29 -7.53 3.36 21.99
N VAL A 30 -7.10 4.50 21.43
CA VAL A 30 -7.98 5.62 21.11
C VAL A 30 -7.77 5.93 19.63
N VAL A 31 -8.85 6.06 18.89
CA VAL A 31 -8.84 6.35 17.46
C VAL A 31 -9.59 7.62 17.14
N ASP A 32 -9.18 8.28 16.09
CA ASP A 32 -9.94 9.37 15.48
C ASP A 32 -9.70 9.43 13.96
N LYS A 33 -10.60 10.11 13.27
CA LYS A 33 -10.60 10.20 11.80
C LYS A 33 -11.05 11.59 11.39
N THR A 34 -10.29 12.21 10.50
CA THR A 34 -10.63 13.53 9.96
C THR A 34 -10.50 13.52 8.45
N LEU A 35 -11.17 14.45 7.77
CA LEU A 35 -11.02 14.59 6.32
C LEU A 35 -9.61 15.02 5.95
N THR A 36 -9.03 14.37 4.95
CA THR A 36 -7.76 14.81 4.37
C THR A 36 -7.93 16.16 3.69
N THR A 37 -6.93 17.02 3.84
CA THR A 37 -6.84 18.33 3.22
C THR A 37 -5.81 18.27 2.08
N PRO A 38 -6.21 17.95 0.82
CA PRO A 38 -5.25 17.68 -0.26
C PRO A 38 -4.32 18.85 -0.58
N ALA A 39 -4.80 20.10 -0.41
CA ALA A 39 -4.01 21.32 -0.64
C ALA A 39 -2.98 21.59 0.48
N ALA A 40 -3.21 21.07 1.69
CA ALA A 40 -2.36 21.25 2.86
C ALA A 40 -2.42 19.98 3.74
N PRO A 41 -1.78 18.86 3.34
CA PRO A 41 -1.94 17.56 4.00
C PRO A 41 -1.62 17.57 5.50
N LEU A 42 -0.70 18.41 5.92
CA LEU A 42 -0.33 18.55 7.32
C LEU A 42 -1.45 19.12 8.20
N ASP A 43 -2.37 19.92 7.66
CA ASP A 43 -3.47 20.49 8.45
C ASP A 43 -4.47 19.43 8.90
N GLY A 44 -4.72 18.40 8.05
CA GLY A 44 -5.48 17.23 8.43
C GLY A 44 -4.81 16.46 9.57
N VAL A 45 -3.49 16.27 9.49
CA VAL A 45 -2.71 15.62 10.56
C VAL A 45 -2.77 16.41 11.86
N ARG A 46 -2.54 17.74 11.81
CA ARG A 46 -2.61 18.63 12.97
C ARG A 46 -3.98 18.53 13.67
N THR A 47 -5.03 18.58 12.87
CA THR A 47 -6.40 18.51 13.36
C THR A 47 -6.70 17.16 14.01
N GLY A 48 -6.43 16.06 13.31
CA GLY A 48 -6.69 14.71 13.81
C GLY A 48 -5.89 14.39 15.09
N VAL A 49 -4.60 14.72 15.10
CA VAL A 49 -3.75 14.48 16.28
C VAL A 49 -4.21 15.31 17.48
N ARG A 50 -4.55 16.59 17.33
CA ARG A 50 -5.07 17.42 18.45
C ARG A 50 -6.39 16.90 18.98
N GLN A 51 -7.31 16.51 18.10
CA GLN A 51 -8.59 15.90 18.49
C GLN A 51 -8.38 14.60 19.24
N LEU A 52 -7.53 13.72 18.73
CA LEU A 52 -7.20 12.44 19.35
C LEU A 52 -6.62 12.63 20.77
N LEU A 53 -5.64 13.53 20.92
CA LEU A 53 -5.02 13.81 22.21
C LEU A 53 -6.01 14.38 23.23
N ALA A 54 -6.88 15.30 22.79
CA ALA A 54 -7.95 15.86 23.63
C ALA A 54 -8.93 14.76 24.09
N LYS A 55 -9.35 13.87 23.18
CA LYS A 55 -10.21 12.71 23.45
C LYS A 55 -9.57 11.70 24.41
N ALA A 56 -8.25 11.50 24.27
CA ALA A 56 -7.49 10.58 25.11
C ALA A 56 -7.17 11.17 26.49
N GLY A 57 -7.15 12.50 26.63
CA GLY A 57 -6.67 13.21 27.83
C GLY A 57 -5.15 13.13 27.98
N VAL A 58 -4.40 13.08 26.85
CA VAL A 58 -2.94 12.91 26.80
C VAL A 58 -2.31 14.19 26.28
N ARG A 59 -1.19 14.60 26.85
CA ARG A 59 -0.44 15.79 26.40
C ARG A 59 0.60 15.37 25.35
N PRO A 60 0.96 16.22 24.41
CA PRO A 60 2.04 15.95 23.44
C PRO A 60 3.36 15.50 24.12
N ALA A 61 3.74 16.10 25.24
CA ALA A 61 4.96 15.76 26.00
C ALA A 61 4.94 14.36 26.63
N ASP A 62 3.78 13.72 26.74
CA ASP A 62 3.65 12.36 27.27
C ASP A 62 3.98 11.32 26.16
N ILE A 63 4.10 11.74 24.89
CA ILE A 63 4.45 10.90 23.75
C ILE A 63 5.96 11.01 23.48
N THR A 64 6.70 10.04 24.00
CA THR A 64 8.17 9.98 23.93
C THR A 64 8.67 8.92 22.96
N LYS A 65 7.79 8.01 22.52
CA LYS A 65 8.10 6.97 21.54
C LYS A 65 8.04 7.51 20.13
N PRO A 66 8.71 6.86 19.16
CA PRO A 66 8.61 7.24 17.76
C PRO A 66 7.15 7.30 17.28
N ILE A 67 6.84 8.32 16.48
CA ILE A 67 5.56 8.52 15.82
C ILE A 67 5.66 7.87 14.45
N VAL A 68 4.84 6.88 14.16
CA VAL A 68 4.85 6.19 12.87
C VAL A 68 3.84 6.83 11.92
N HIS A 69 4.29 7.15 10.72
CA HIS A 69 3.50 7.88 9.74
C HIS A 69 3.48 7.18 8.39
N ALA A 70 2.29 6.80 7.91
CA ALA A 70 2.01 6.33 6.56
C ALA A 70 1.33 7.44 5.74
N THR A 71 1.54 7.45 4.42
CA THR A 71 0.98 8.50 3.56
C THR A 71 0.80 8.05 2.13
N THR A 72 -0.29 8.50 1.49
CA THR A 72 -0.51 8.37 0.04
C THR A 72 0.01 9.57 -0.76
N LEU A 73 0.71 10.50 -0.11
CA LEU A 73 1.17 11.76 -0.74
C LEU A 73 1.98 11.51 -2.01
N ILE A 74 2.92 10.56 -1.96
CA ILE A 74 3.81 10.24 -3.09
C ILE A 74 3.05 9.54 -4.21
N THR A 75 2.18 8.59 -3.88
CA THR A 75 1.32 7.91 -4.85
C THR A 75 0.46 8.92 -5.61
N ASN A 76 -0.24 9.80 -4.87
CA ASN A 76 -1.10 10.81 -5.46
C ASN A 76 -0.31 11.81 -6.31
N ALA A 77 0.86 12.27 -5.84
CA ALA A 77 1.72 13.18 -6.60
C ALA A 77 2.13 12.61 -7.97
N LEU A 78 2.50 11.31 -8.01
CA LEU A 78 2.86 10.63 -9.25
C LEU A 78 1.65 10.42 -10.19
N ILE A 79 0.48 10.04 -9.65
CA ILE A 79 -0.74 9.81 -10.44
C ILE A 79 -1.29 11.13 -11.01
N GLU A 80 -1.30 12.19 -10.21
CA GLU A 80 -1.86 13.49 -10.60
C GLU A 80 -0.86 14.36 -11.37
N GLY A 81 0.40 13.93 -11.49
CA GLY A 81 1.47 14.73 -12.11
C GLY A 81 1.86 15.97 -11.29
N LYS A 82 1.48 16.04 -10.01
CA LYS A 82 1.84 17.12 -9.07
C LYS A 82 3.20 16.86 -8.43
N ILE A 83 4.22 16.72 -9.27
CA ILE A 83 5.60 16.40 -8.93
C ILE A 83 6.50 17.61 -9.14
N GLY A 84 7.68 17.60 -8.50
CA GLY A 84 8.70 18.64 -8.69
C GLY A 84 9.29 18.62 -10.10
N ARG A 85 9.85 19.74 -10.52
CA ARG A 85 10.53 19.89 -11.79
C ARG A 85 11.90 19.21 -11.74
N ALA A 86 11.92 17.89 -11.93
CA ALA A 86 13.16 17.11 -11.89
C ALA A 86 13.91 17.13 -13.24
N GLY A 87 15.25 16.99 -13.15
CA GLY A 87 16.14 16.68 -14.26
C GLY A 87 16.78 15.29 -14.09
N MET A 88 17.28 14.74 -15.19
CA MET A 88 18.04 13.47 -15.19
C MET A 88 19.39 13.64 -15.86
N VAL A 89 20.41 12.97 -15.30
CA VAL A 89 21.71 12.80 -15.97
C VAL A 89 21.91 11.32 -16.28
N THR A 90 22.30 11.02 -17.52
CA THR A 90 22.56 9.66 -17.98
C THR A 90 23.80 9.60 -18.87
N THR A 91 24.30 8.41 -19.13
CA THR A 91 25.43 8.17 -20.06
C THR A 91 25.04 8.55 -21.48
N THR A 92 25.95 9.15 -22.24
CA THR A 92 25.78 9.51 -23.65
C THR A 92 25.27 8.32 -24.47
N GLY A 93 24.19 8.55 -25.24
CA GLY A 93 23.50 7.57 -26.06
C GLY A 93 22.32 6.86 -25.35
N PHE A 94 22.05 7.18 -24.07
CA PHE A 94 20.96 6.60 -23.28
C PHE A 94 19.88 7.62 -22.88
N GLY A 95 19.90 8.81 -23.47
CA GLY A 95 18.94 9.88 -23.15
C GLY A 95 17.48 9.54 -23.44
N ASP A 96 17.21 8.61 -24.36
CA ASP A 96 15.87 8.22 -24.76
C ASP A 96 15.31 7.01 -23.97
N THR A 97 16.04 6.48 -23.00
CA THR A 97 15.66 5.29 -22.22
C THR A 97 14.25 5.42 -21.60
N LEU A 98 13.89 6.59 -21.07
CA LEU A 98 12.56 6.84 -20.48
C LEU A 98 11.44 6.81 -21.52
N LEU A 99 11.72 7.09 -22.81
CA LEU A 99 10.78 7.07 -23.92
C LEU A 99 10.67 5.68 -24.55
N ILE A 100 11.82 5.01 -24.76
CA ILE A 100 11.92 3.66 -25.34
C ILE A 100 11.27 2.64 -24.40
N ARG A 101 11.47 2.81 -23.08
CA ARG A 101 10.94 1.91 -22.04
C ARG A 101 11.49 0.49 -22.18
N ASN A 102 10.63 -0.55 -21.97
CA ASN A 102 10.95 -1.96 -22.20
C ASN A 102 10.55 -2.44 -23.59
N GLU A 103 10.18 -1.53 -24.52
CA GLU A 103 9.64 -1.85 -25.85
C GLU A 103 8.43 -2.80 -25.83
N HIS A 104 7.80 -2.94 -24.65
CA HIS A 104 6.68 -3.83 -24.42
C HIS A 104 5.35 -3.09 -24.61
N ARG A 105 4.42 -3.72 -25.33
CA ARG A 105 3.05 -3.22 -25.49
C ARG A 105 2.14 -3.99 -24.54
N TYR A 106 1.46 -3.28 -23.64
CA TYR A 106 0.49 -3.86 -22.71
C TYR A 106 -0.82 -4.28 -23.41
N ASP A 107 -1.05 -3.83 -24.63
CA ASP A 107 -2.09 -4.28 -25.54
C ASP A 107 -1.51 -4.44 -26.95
N MET A 108 -1.38 -5.69 -27.41
CA MET A 108 -0.73 -5.98 -28.69
C MET A 108 -1.56 -5.56 -29.91
N TYR A 109 -2.88 -5.45 -29.75
CA TYR A 109 -3.80 -5.16 -30.84
C TYR A 109 -4.28 -3.71 -30.89
N ASP A 110 -4.01 -2.94 -29.83
CA ASP A 110 -4.31 -1.51 -29.80
C ASP A 110 -3.21 -0.73 -30.57
N LEU A 111 -3.58 -0.16 -31.71
CA LEU A 111 -2.67 0.64 -32.53
C LEU A 111 -2.45 2.06 -31.98
N GLN A 112 -3.34 2.52 -31.10
CA GLN A 112 -3.29 3.85 -30.50
C GLN A 112 -2.90 3.77 -29.01
N ILE A 113 -2.05 2.79 -28.68
CA ILE A 113 -1.61 2.56 -27.31
C ILE A 113 -0.92 3.82 -26.74
N GLU A 114 -1.39 4.26 -25.61
CA GLU A 114 -0.83 5.38 -24.87
C GLU A 114 -0.07 4.89 -23.63
N PHE A 115 0.93 5.66 -23.23
CA PHE A 115 1.69 5.43 -22.01
C PHE A 115 1.69 6.71 -21.16
N PRO A 116 1.84 6.62 -19.84
CA PRO A 116 1.97 7.82 -19.02
C PRO A 116 3.23 8.60 -19.44
N ALA A 117 3.12 9.92 -19.47
CA ALA A 117 4.27 10.79 -19.74
C ALA A 117 5.34 10.58 -18.63
N PRO A 118 6.62 10.43 -18.99
CA PRO A 118 7.66 10.21 -17.99
C PRO A 118 7.76 11.39 -17.03
N PRO A 119 8.10 11.15 -15.73
CA PRO A 119 8.20 12.22 -14.72
C PRO A 119 9.27 13.27 -15.07
N VAL A 120 10.26 12.86 -15.87
CA VAL A 120 11.26 13.75 -16.45
C VAL A 120 11.15 13.68 -17.98
N PRO A 121 10.65 14.72 -18.67
CA PRO A 121 10.58 14.76 -20.12
C PRO A 121 11.97 14.87 -20.74
N ARG A 122 12.09 14.52 -22.02
CA ARG A 122 13.36 14.38 -22.76
C ARG A 122 14.22 15.65 -22.74
N ASP A 123 13.62 16.82 -22.77
CA ASP A 123 14.31 18.12 -22.73
C ASP A 123 15.03 18.41 -21.41
N ARG A 124 14.74 17.64 -20.36
CA ARG A 124 15.41 17.71 -19.05
C ARG A 124 16.28 16.47 -18.75
N VAL A 125 16.48 15.60 -19.74
CA VAL A 125 17.44 14.50 -19.66
C VAL A 125 18.74 14.95 -20.33
N VAL A 126 19.79 15.07 -19.54
CA VAL A 126 21.11 15.53 -19.97
C VAL A 126 22.06 14.34 -20.04
N GLU A 127 22.89 14.28 -21.07
CA GLU A 127 23.84 13.20 -21.28
C GLU A 127 25.27 13.62 -20.93
N ILE A 128 26.06 12.67 -20.36
CA ILE A 128 27.44 12.87 -19.99
C ILE A 128 28.30 11.72 -20.53
N ASP A 129 29.49 12.05 -21.06
CA ASP A 129 30.42 11.02 -21.53
C ASP A 129 31.15 10.40 -20.36
N GLU A 130 30.84 9.17 -20.10
CA GLU A 130 31.43 8.30 -19.10
C GLU A 130 31.21 6.84 -19.50
N ARG A 131 31.94 5.91 -18.91
CA ARG A 131 31.67 4.49 -19.14
C ARG A 131 32.14 3.65 -17.95
N VAL A 132 31.23 2.82 -17.44
CA VAL A 132 31.51 1.67 -16.59
C VAL A 132 31.12 0.42 -17.36
N ASP A 133 31.95 -0.62 -17.34
CA ASP A 133 31.61 -1.89 -17.99
C ASP A 133 30.71 -2.77 -17.07
N PRO A 134 30.13 -3.88 -17.58
CA PRO A 134 29.25 -4.75 -16.77
C PRO A 134 29.97 -5.43 -15.58
N HIS A 135 31.32 -5.44 -15.56
CA HIS A 135 32.14 -5.97 -14.48
C HIS A 135 32.56 -4.91 -13.45
N GLY A 136 32.11 -3.64 -13.62
CA GLY A 136 32.41 -2.55 -12.74
C GLY A 136 33.74 -1.84 -13.02
N VAL A 137 34.41 -2.13 -14.13
CA VAL A 137 35.65 -1.43 -14.52
C VAL A 137 35.31 -0.06 -15.09
N VAL A 138 35.90 0.99 -14.54
CA VAL A 138 35.76 2.36 -15.05
C VAL A 138 36.63 2.54 -16.29
N GLY A 139 36.00 2.59 -17.47
CA GLY A 139 36.67 2.85 -18.75
C GLY A 139 36.86 4.33 -19.03
N ALA A 140 35.92 5.19 -18.59
CA ALA A 140 36.00 6.63 -18.71
C ALA A 140 35.30 7.30 -17.51
N ALA A 141 35.91 8.32 -16.93
CA ALA A 141 35.32 9.16 -15.88
C ALA A 141 34.92 10.52 -16.46
N PRO A 142 33.87 11.18 -15.92
CA PRO A 142 33.46 12.52 -16.33
C PRO A 142 34.57 13.56 -16.11
N SER A 143 34.79 14.43 -17.10
CA SER A 143 35.72 15.57 -16.94
C SER A 143 35.03 16.76 -16.27
N GLU A 144 35.82 17.66 -15.66
CA GLU A 144 35.30 18.88 -15.02
C GLU A 144 34.51 19.76 -16.00
N GLN A 145 34.95 19.84 -17.28
CA GLN A 145 34.27 20.60 -18.30
C GLN A 145 32.88 20.03 -18.60
N GLN A 146 32.74 18.70 -18.65
CA GLN A 146 31.44 18.03 -18.86
C GLN A 146 30.54 18.22 -17.65
N LEU A 147 31.07 18.10 -16.43
CA LEU A 147 30.33 18.33 -15.19
C LEU A 147 29.77 19.76 -15.14
N GLN A 148 30.59 20.76 -15.53
CA GLN A 148 30.09 22.14 -15.61
C GLN A 148 29.02 22.32 -16.67
N ALA A 149 29.18 21.71 -17.86
CA ALA A 149 28.23 21.82 -18.95
C ALA A 149 26.84 21.24 -18.58
N ILE A 150 26.79 20.08 -17.92
CA ILE A 150 25.50 19.52 -17.45
C ILE A 150 24.86 20.38 -16.36
N SER A 151 25.66 20.95 -15.45
CA SER A 151 25.16 21.87 -14.40
C SER A 151 24.51 23.10 -15.01
N ASP A 152 25.11 23.69 -16.06
CA ASP A 152 24.59 24.87 -16.74
C ASP A 152 23.28 24.57 -17.46
N GLN A 153 23.17 23.39 -18.11
CA GLN A 153 21.93 22.94 -18.76
C GLN A 153 20.81 22.73 -17.74
N LEU A 154 21.06 22.03 -16.62
CA LEU A 154 20.10 21.78 -15.57
C LEU A 154 19.66 23.08 -14.86
N ARG A 155 20.60 24.02 -14.65
CA ARG A 155 20.32 25.36 -14.10
C ARG A 155 19.42 26.15 -15.04
N ALA A 156 19.70 26.14 -16.34
CA ALA A 156 18.84 26.78 -17.36
C ALA A 156 17.45 26.16 -17.42
N ALA A 157 17.32 24.84 -17.20
CA ALA A 157 16.06 24.13 -17.09
C ALA A 157 15.31 24.39 -15.77
N LYS A 158 15.92 25.12 -14.81
CA LYS A 158 15.32 25.44 -13.49
C LYS A 158 14.82 24.20 -12.76
N VAL A 159 15.65 23.16 -12.68
CA VAL A 159 15.29 21.93 -12.00
C VAL A 159 15.27 22.13 -10.48
N GLU A 160 14.34 21.47 -9.80
CA GLU A 160 14.18 21.47 -8.33
C GLU A 160 14.81 20.24 -7.67
N ALA A 161 15.10 19.20 -8.47
CA ALA A 161 15.83 18.00 -8.05
C ALA A 161 16.48 17.34 -9.27
N VAL A 162 17.50 16.49 -9.04
CA VAL A 162 18.19 15.77 -10.11
C VAL A 162 18.32 14.30 -9.74
N GLY A 163 17.98 13.41 -10.68
CA GLY A 163 18.34 12.00 -10.68
C GLY A 163 19.57 11.75 -11.55
N VAL A 164 20.51 10.94 -11.07
CA VAL A 164 21.66 10.49 -11.85
C VAL A 164 21.52 8.99 -12.07
N CYS A 165 21.49 8.54 -13.30
CA CYS A 165 21.37 7.13 -13.66
C CYS A 165 22.33 6.80 -14.81
N LEU A 166 23.53 6.37 -14.46
CA LEU A 166 24.57 6.02 -15.42
C LEU A 166 24.59 4.52 -15.72
N ILE A 167 25.08 4.15 -16.90
CA ILE A 167 25.15 2.75 -17.33
C ILE A 167 26.06 1.95 -16.37
N ASN A 168 25.61 0.76 -15.99
CA ASN A 168 26.30 -0.18 -15.10
C ASN A 168 26.71 0.40 -13.73
N ALA A 169 26.13 1.54 -13.30
CA ALA A 169 26.44 2.13 -11.99
C ALA A 169 26.04 1.21 -10.80
N TYR A 170 25.18 0.22 -11.02
CA TYR A 170 24.89 -0.83 -10.05
C TYR A 170 26.13 -1.69 -9.72
N ALA A 171 27.03 -1.88 -10.69
CA ALA A 171 28.28 -2.62 -10.53
C ALA A 171 29.39 -1.74 -9.92
N ASN A 172 29.48 -0.46 -10.33
CA ASN A 172 30.41 0.51 -9.74
C ASN A 172 29.84 1.95 -9.77
N PRO A 173 29.50 2.52 -8.62
CA PRO A 173 28.86 3.84 -8.51
C PRO A 173 29.84 5.03 -8.60
N ALA A 174 31.12 4.82 -8.86
CA ALA A 174 32.13 5.89 -8.77
C ALA A 174 31.78 7.12 -9.62
N ASN A 175 31.38 6.91 -10.87
CA ASN A 175 31.02 8.01 -11.78
C ASN A 175 29.73 8.72 -11.36
N GLU A 176 28.71 7.99 -10.87
CA GLU A 176 27.48 8.60 -10.31
C GLU A 176 27.79 9.50 -9.09
N ARG A 177 28.68 9.04 -8.21
CA ARG A 177 29.10 9.81 -7.03
C ARG A 177 29.79 11.11 -7.43
N ILE A 178 30.72 11.07 -8.40
CA ILE A 178 31.40 12.26 -8.93
C ILE A 178 30.37 13.26 -9.47
N VAL A 179 29.44 12.81 -10.31
CA VAL A 179 28.39 13.66 -10.90
C VAL A 179 27.49 14.25 -9.78
N ALA A 180 27.05 13.41 -8.85
CA ALA A 180 26.14 13.85 -7.80
C ALA A 180 26.77 14.86 -6.85
N GLU A 181 28.04 14.66 -6.45
CA GLU A 181 28.77 15.61 -5.58
C GLU A 181 28.94 16.96 -6.27
N HIS A 182 29.28 16.96 -7.56
CA HIS A 182 29.37 18.19 -8.34
C HIS A 182 28.04 18.92 -8.43
N LEU A 183 26.96 18.21 -8.77
CA LEU A 183 25.62 18.81 -8.93
C LEU A 183 25.06 19.34 -7.60
N ARG A 184 25.25 18.62 -6.48
CA ARG A 184 24.84 19.09 -5.14
C ARG A 184 25.51 20.43 -4.80
N ARG A 185 26.80 20.56 -5.10
CA ARG A 185 27.57 21.79 -4.84
C ARG A 185 27.14 22.95 -5.76
N GLU A 186 26.94 22.66 -7.07
CA GLU A 186 26.71 23.72 -8.07
C GLU A 186 25.23 24.18 -8.15
N LEU A 187 24.27 23.30 -7.90
CA LEU A 187 22.85 23.62 -8.06
C LEU A 187 22.15 23.90 -6.73
N GLY A 188 22.63 23.35 -5.61
CA GLY A 188 22.01 23.49 -4.30
C GLY A 188 20.61 22.82 -4.21
N VAL A 189 20.31 21.86 -5.08
CA VAL A 189 19.06 21.09 -5.09
C VAL A 189 19.31 19.64 -4.65
N PRO A 190 18.28 18.91 -4.18
CA PRO A 190 18.39 17.49 -3.90
C PRO A 190 18.87 16.70 -5.12
N VAL A 191 19.83 15.79 -4.91
CA VAL A 191 20.35 14.90 -5.97
C VAL A 191 20.36 13.46 -5.45
N CYS A 192 19.72 12.56 -6.16
CA CYS A 192 19.76 11.12 -5.92
C CYS A 192 20.50 10.40 -7.05
N ILE A 193 21.08 9.23 -6.73
CA ILE A 193 21.81 8.40 -7.69
C ILE A 193 21.17 7.01 -7.77
N SER A 194 21.15 6.42 -8.96
CA SER A 194 20.49 5.15 -9.21
C SER A 194 21.08 4.00 -8.41
N SER A 195 22.38 4.05 -8.12
CA SER A 195 23.10 3.06 -7.31
C SER A 195 22.72 3.05 -5.83
N GLU A 196 22.01 4.09 -5.33
CA GLU A 196 21.44 4.13 -3.97
C GLU A 196 19.93 3.82 -3.97
N ILE A 197 19.22 4.22 -5.03
CA ILE A 197 17.77 4.07 -5.10
C ILE A 197 17.37 2.67 -5.60
N SER A 198 17.99 2.21 -6.70
CA SER A 198 17.70 0.92 -7.35
C SER A 198 18.97 0.32 -7.96
N PRO A 199 19.91 -0.22 -7.16
CA PRO A 199 21.18 -0.76 -7.64
C PRO A 199 21.02 -2.14 -8.31
N GLN A 200 20.14 -2.20 -9.31
CA GLN A 200 19.78 -3.42 -10.03
C GLN A 200 20.02 -3.27 -11.53
N ILE A 201 20.19 -4.42 -12.20
CA ILE A 201 20.30 -4.46 -13.66
C ILE A 201 19.01 -3.94 -14.33
N ARG A 202 19.11 -3.68 -15.63
CA ARG A 202 18.06 -3.16 -16.53
C ARG A 202 17.89 -1.65 -16.43
N GLU A 203 18.23 -0.99 -17.51
CA GLU A 203 18.36 0.47 -17.58
C GLU A 203 17.04 1.19 -17.36
N TYR A 204 15.95 0.75 -18.03
CA TYR A 204 14.68 1.45 -17.91
C TYR A 204 14.05 1.35 -16.50
N PRO A 205 13.88 0.17 -15.87
CA PRO A 205 13.35 0.10 -14.50
C PRO A 205 14.19 0.90 -13.51
N ARG A 206 15.53 0.89 -13.65
CA ARG A 206 16.43 1.65 -12.78
C ARG A 206 16.28 3.17 -13.02
N MET A 207 16.24 3.60 -14.29
CA MET A 207 16.12 5.01 -14.63
C MET A 207 14.75 5.59 -14.26
N ILE A 208 13.66 4.87 -14.53
CA ILE A 208 12.31 5.35 -14.19
C ILE A 208 12.11 5.42 -12.67
N THR A 209 12.63 4.45 -11.91
CA THR A 209 12.60 4.48 -10.44
C THR A 209 13.35 5.69 -9.90
N THR A 210 14.54 5.98 -10.45
CA THR A 210 15.36 7.15 -10.06
C THR A 210 14.67 8.45 -10.45
N ALA A 211 14.04 8.51 -11.63
CA ALA A 211 13.29 9.68 -12.09
C ALA A 211 12.06 9.97 -11.23
N CYS A 212 11.28 8.94 -10.87
CA CYS A 212 10.16 9.07 -9.93
C CYS A 212 10.65 9.55 -8.55
N ASN A 213 11.77 9.00 -8.08
CA ASN A 213 12.37 9.42 -6.82
C ASN A 213 12.76 10.90 -6.86
N ALA A 214 13.52 11.32 -7.86
CA ALA A 214 13.95 12.71 -8.01
C ALA A 214 12.76 13.68 -8.08
N ALA A 215 11.72 13.30 -8.85
CA ALA A 215 10.53 14.13 -9.02
C ALA A 215 9.67 14.26 -7.75
N THR A 216 9.78 13.31 -6.82
CA THR A 216 9.01 13.33 -5.56
C THR A 216 9.78 13.90 -4.37
N MET A 217 11.12 14.05 -4.44
CA MET A 217 11.91 14.67 -3.38
C MET A 217 11.46 16.10 -3.03
N PRO A 218 11.14 17.00 -3.99
CA PRO A 218 10.64 18.34 -3.68
C PRO A 218 9.24 18.37 -3.04
N VAL A 219 8.49 17.27 -3.14
CA VAL A 219 7.16 17.13 -2.54
C VAL A 219 7.27 16.70 -1.09
N ILE A 220 8.04 15.64 -0.82
CA ILE A 220 8.10 15.02 0.50
C ILE A 220 9.03 15.76 1.47
N GLY A 221 10.15 16.29 0.99
CA GLY A 221 11.15 16.95 1.84
C GLY A 221 10.55 18.10 2.67
N PRO A 222 9.94 19.12 2.04
CA PRO A 222 9.30 20.21 2.76
C PRO A 222 8.18 19.74 3.72
N TYR A 223 7.41 18.74 3.30
CA TYR A 223 6.35 18.17 4.14
C TYR A 223 6.91 17.54 5.43
N LEU A 224 7.95 16.72 5.34
CA LEU A 224 8.57 16.07 6.50
C LEU A 224 9.26 17.09 7.41
N ASP A 225 9.92 18.07 6.84
CA ASP A 225 10.52 19.19 7.56
C ASP A 225 9.49 19.96 8.40
N GLU A 226 8.35 20.29 7.79
CA GLU A 226 7.25 21.01 8.45
C GLU A 226 6.58 20.15 9.53
N LEU A 227 6.37 18.85 9.26
CA LEU A 227 5.85 17.90 10.23
C LEU A 227 6.75 17.81 11.47
N GLN A 228 8.06 17.62 11.29
CA GLN A 228 9.01 17.54 12.40
C GLN A 228 9.05 18.82 13.22
N LYS A 229 9.08 20.01 12.54
CA LYS A 229 9.05 21.32 13.20
C LYS A 229 7.76 21.52 14.00
N TRP A 230 6.61 21.15 13.44
CA TRP A 230 5.35 21.24 14.13
C TRP A 230 5.32 20.33 15.38
N LEU A 231 5.69 19.07 15.26
CA LEU A 231 5.74 18.14 16.40
C LEU A 231 6.64 18.67 17.53
N ALA A 232 7.84 19.15 17.17
CA ALA A 232 8.75 19.75 18.14
C ALA A 232 8.14 20.98 18.83
N SER A 233 7.43 21.85 18.08
CA SER A 233 6.78 23.04 18.63
C SER A 233 5.62 22.74 19.58
N GLU A 234 4.92 21.61 19.38
CA GLU A 234 3.86 21.13 20.30
C GLU A 234 4.43 20.40 21.52
N GLY A 235 5.74 20.09 21.53
CA GLY A 235 6.42 19.46 22.67
C GLY A 235 6.44 17.93 22.62
N PHE A 236 6.21 17.29 21.47
CA PHE A 236 6.40 15.85 21.32
C PHE A 236 7.87 15.47 21.50
N GLY A 237 8.12 14.37 22.21
CA GLY A 237 9.47 13.86 22.49
C GLY A 237 9.93 12.75 21.51
N GLY A 238 9.01 12.16 20.75
CA GLY A 238 9.29 11.07 19.83
C GLY A 238 9.81 11.54 18.46
N SER A 239 10.71 10.75 17.83
CA SER A 239 11.12 10.93 16.44
C SER A 239 10.01 10.51 15.47
N VAL A 240 10.11 10.96 14.22
CA VAL A 240 9.18 10.53 13.14
C VAL A 240 9.77 9.37 12.37
N LEU A 241 9.03 8.28 12.26
CA LEU A 241 9.33 7.14 11.39
C LEU A 241 8.30 7.09 10.27
N MET A 242 8.78 6.90 9.04
CA MET A 242 7.94 6.82 7.86
C MET A 242 7.77 5.37 7.41
N MET A 243 6.53 4.99 7.16
CA MET A 243 6.17 3.67 6.65
C MET A 243 6.60 3.50 5.20
N LEU A 244 7.21 2.36 4.88
CA LEU A 244 7.63 1.97 3.55
C LEU A 244 6.59 1.07 2.85
N SER A 245 6.69 0.98 1.54
CA SER A 245 5.88 0.11 0.66
C SER A 245 5.95 -1.39 1.04
N ASN A 246 7.09 -1.83 1.59
CA ASN A 246 7.33 -3.23 1.99
C ASN A 246 6.83 -3.57 3.40
N GLY A 247 6.21 -2.61 4.09
CA GLY A 247 5.77 -2.80 5.46
C GLY A 247 6.84 -2.55 6.53
N GLY A 248 8.01 -2.02 6.19
CA GLY A 248 9.01 -1.53 7.15
C GLY A 248 8.82 -0.07 7.50
N VAL A 249 9.57 0.42 8.48
CA VAL A 249 9.68 1.84 8.80
C VAL A 249 11.13 2.30 8.84
N VAL A 250 11.35 3.56 8.43
CA VAL A 250 12.66 4.22 8.44
C VAL A 250 12.55 5.64 9.01
N SER A 251 13.70 6.27 9.29
CA SER A 251 13.71 7.67 9.73
C SER A 251 13.12 8.61 8.66
N ALA A 252 12.59 9.77 9.09
CA ALA A 252 12.09 10.78 8.15
C ALA A 252 13.17 11.24 7.17
N ASP A 253 14.43 11.30 7.59
CA ASP A 253 15.56 11.70 6.75
C ASP A 253 15.86 10.66 5.66
N ASP A 254 15.82 9.36 5.98
CA ASP A 254 15.98 8.30 4.98
C ASP A 254 14.79 8.26 4.01
N ALA A 255 13.58 8.51 4.51
CA ALA A 255 12.38 8.64 3.68
C ALA A 255 12.47 9.84 2.72
N ALA A 256 13.01 10.98 3.16
CA ALA A 256 13.21 12.14 2.29
C ALA A 256 14.24 11.91 1.18
N ARG A 257 15.23 11.03 1.41
CA ARG A 257 16.22 10.63 0.39
C ARG A 257 15.63 9.68 -0.66
N ALA A 258 14.76 8.76 -0.23
CA ALA A 258 14.18 7.73 -1.08
C ALA A 258 12.64 7.70 -1.00
N PRO A 259 11.95 8.82 -1.35
CA PRO A 259 10.49 8.92 -1.25
C PRO A 259 9.74 7.88 -2.10
N ILE A 260 10.34 7.37 -3.15
CA ILE A 260 9.73 6.32 -3.97
C ILE A 260 9.41 5.04 -3.17
N ARG A 261 10.09 4.81 -2.07
CA ARG A 261 9.85 3.67 -1.16
C ARG A 261 8.63 3.88 -0.24
N LEU A 262 8.01 5.07 -0.24
CA LEU A 262 6.80 5.37 0.54
C LEU A 262 5.50 5.12 -0.25
N VAL A 263 5.60 4.80 -1.54
CA VAL A 263 4.44 4.54 -2.40
C VAL A 263 3.63 3.38 -1.84
N GLU A 264 2.29 3.53 -1.73
CA GLU A 264 1.39 2.52 -1.14
C GLU A 264 1.69 2.15 0.33
N SER A 265 2.27 3.07 1.14
CA SER A 265 2.61 2.78 2.54
C SER A 265 1.39 2.53 3.43
N GLY A 266 0.27 3.23 3.23
CA GLY A 266 -0.98 2.99 3.96
C GLY A 266 -1.53 1.58 3.75
N PRO A 267 -1.71 1.11 2.50
CA PRO A 267 -2.08 -0.28 2.21
C PRO A 267 -1.11 -1.32 2.77
N ALA A 268 0.19 -1.05 2.74
CA ALA A 268 1.18 -1.92 3.37
C ALA A 268 0.95 -2.05 4.87
N ALA A 269 0.61 -0.95 5.55
CA ALA A 269 0.21 -0.97 6.96
C ALA A 269 -1.05 -1.82 7.19
N GLY A 270 -2.07 -1.69 6.33
CA GLY A 270 -3.26 -2.55 6.37
C GLY A 270 -2.93 -4.03 6.23
N ALA A 271 -2.00 -4.41 5.34
CA ALA A 271 -1.53 -5.78 5.19
C ALA A 271 -0.82 -6.30 6.45
N LEU A 272 -0.02 -5.46 7.14
CA LEU A 272 0.61 -5.84 8.41
C LEU A 272 -0.40 -6.01 9.54
N ALA A 273 -1.46 -5.19 9.58
CA ALA A 273 -2.58 -5.45 10.47
C ALA A 273 -3.22 -6.81 10.15
N GLY A 274 -3.38 -7.14 8.85
CA GLY A 274 -3.82 -8.47 8.41
C GLY A 274 -2.93 -9.60 8.89
N SER A 275 -1.62 -9.44 8.83
CA SER A 275 -0.64 -10.40 9.37
C SER A 275 -0.79 -10.59 10.88
N TRP A 276 -1.00 -9.48 11.61
CA TRP A 276 -1.25 -9.53 13.04
C TRP A 276 -2.54 -10.32 13.36
N PHE A 277 -3.62 -10.09 12.60
CA PHE A 277 -4.88 -10.83 12.74
C PHE A 277 -4.73 -12.30 12.34
N ALA A 278 -4.04 -12.61 11.23
CA ALA A 278 -3.82 -13.97 10.78
C ALA A 278 -3.15 -14.83 11.86
N ARG A 279 -2.07 -14.31 12.47
CA ARG A 279 -1.38 -14.99 13.58
C ARG A 279 -2.29 -15.15 14.81
N ARG A 280 -3.09 -14.15 15.16
CA ARG A 280 -3.99 -14.18 16.31
C ARG A 280 -5.17 -15.13 16.13
N LEU A 281 -5.68 -15.26 14.92
CA LEU A 281 -6.77 -16.16 14.53
C LEU A 281 -6.29 -17.59 14.25
N GLY A 282 -4.98 -17.81 14.13
CA GLY A 282 -4.41 -19.09 13.72
C GLY A 282 -4.68 -19.44 12.26
N GLU A 283 -4.85 -18.42 11.40
CA GLU A 283 -5.10 -18.60 9.98
C GLU A 283 -3.78 -18.67 9.21
N GLU A 284 -3.52 -19.79 8.52
CA GLU A 284 -2.38 -19.91 7.61
C GLU A 284 -2.52 -18.98 6.39
N ARG A 285 -3.77 -18.75 5.96
CA ARG A 285 -4.08 -17.91 4.79
C ARG A 285 -5.25 -17.00 5.10
N LEU A 286 -5.08 -15.71 4.78
CA LEU A 286 -6.09 -14.70 5.01
C LEU A 286 -6.09 -13.69 3.86
N LEU A 287 -7.25 -13.27 3.39
CA LEU A 287 -7.41 -12.21 2.41
C LEU A 287 -7.74 -10.90 3.13
N CYS A 288 -6.82 -9.95 3.09
CA CYS A 288 -7.10 -8.57 3.47
C CYS A 288 -7.99 -7.92 2.41
N PHE A 289 -9.10 -7.34 2.84
CA PHE A 289 -10.02 -6.59 1.99
C PHE A 289 -10.24 -5.21 2.60
N ASP A 290 -9.54 -4.22 2.05
CA ASP A 290 -9.59 -2.81 2.45
C ASP A 290 -10.39 -2.02 1.43
N MET A 291 -11.52 -1.43 1.82
CA MET A 291 -12.27 -0.52 0.95
C MET A 291 -12.50 0.81 1.64
N GLY A 292 -11.88 1.82 1.07
CA GLY A 292 -12.06 3.22 1.46
C GLY A 292 -13.07 3.97 0.60
N GLY A 293 -12.99 5.29 0.63
CA GLY A 293 -13.85 6.15 -0.19
C GLY A 293 -13.48 6.15 -1.68
N THR A 294 -12.20 5.97 -2.04
CA THR A 294 -11.72 6.14 -3.43
C THR A 294 -11.43 4.80 -4.10
N THR A 295 -10.79 3.87 -3.39
CA THR A 295 -10.32 2.59 -3.91
C THR A 295 -10.58 1.47 -2.93
N ALA A 296 -10.65 0.24 -3.44
CA ALA A 296 -10.49 -0.97 -2.65
C ALA A 296 -9.13 -1.60 -2.93
N LYS A 297 -8.59 -2.29 -1.94
CA LYS A 297 -7.30 -2.99 -2.03
C LYS A 297 -7.45 -4.39 -1.46
N SER A 298 -6.75 -5.32 -2.08
CA SER A 298 -6.76 -6.71 -1.64
C SER A 298 -5.33 -7.23 -1.61
N CYS A 299 -4.98 -7.91 -0.52
CA CYS A 299 -3.66 -8.48 -0.27
C CYS A 299 -3.80 -9.86 0.35
N LEU A 300 -2.98 -10.80 -0.10
CA LEU A 300 -2.94 -12.15 0.44
C LEU A 300 -1.87 -12.25 1.54
N ILE A 301 -2.28 -12.74 2.70
CA ILE A 301 -1.40 -13.13 3.80
C ILE A 301 -1.24 -14.65 3.73
N VAL A 302 0.01 -15.12 3.75
CA VAL A 302 0.37 -16.55 3.75
C VAL A 302 1.37 -16.79 4.86
N ASP A 303 1.16 -17.79 5.69
CA ASP A 303 2.00 -18.12 6.84
C ASP A 303 2.22 -16.93 7.80
N GLY A 304 1.19 -16.09 7.93
CA GLY A 304 1.21 -14.90 8.79
C GLY A 304 2.02 -13.72 8.24
N GLU A 305 2.46 -13.75 6.97
CA GLU A 305 3.23 -12.69 6.33
C GLU A 305 2.57 -12.21 5.04
N PRO A 306 2.60 -10.89 4.73
CA PRO A 306 2.12 -10.39 3.46
C PRO A 306 3.06 -10.81 2.34
N GLN A 307 2.51 -11.15 1.19
CA GLN A 307 3.34 -11.42 0.02
C GLN A 307 4.01 -10.12 -0.45
N LEU A 308 5.29 -10.23 -0.86
CA LEU A 308 6.07 -9.10 -1.33
C LEU A 308 6.40 -9.25 -2.81
N THR A 309 6.43 -8.11 -3.51
CA THR A 309 6.96 -7.99 -4.87
C THR A 309 8.17 -7.05 -4.88
N ASN A 310 9.11 -7.29 -5.80
CA ASN A 310 10.28 -6.43 -5.97
C ASN A 310 10.06 -5.30 -6.98
N THR A 311 8.96 -5.34 -7.69
CA THR A 311 8.59 -4.35 -8.71
C THR A 311 7.08 -4.16 -8.70
N PHE A 312 6.64 -2.94 -8.62
CA PHE A 312 5.23 -2.58 -8.74
C PHE A 312 5.05 -1.47 -9.78
N GLU A 313 3.84 -1.25 -10.23
CA GLU A 313 3.56 -0.22 -11.22
C GLU A 313 2.75 0.91 -10.63
N VAL A 314 3.22 2.15 -10.82
CA VAL A 314 2.48 3.37 -10.47
C VAL A 314 1.98 4.09 -11.72
N ALA A 315 0.96 4.94 -11.56
CA ALA A 315 0.38 5.74 -12.63
C ALA A 315 -0.07 4.93 -13.84
N ARG A 316 -0.70 3.77 -13.64
CA ARG A 316 -1.27 2.95 -14.72
C ARG A 316 -2.37 3.73 -15.44
N ILE A 317 -2.28 3.81 -16.75
CA ILE A 317 -3.35 4.36 -17.61
C ILE A 317 -4.55 3.40 -17.63
N TYR A 318 -4.26 2.08 -17.70
CA TYR A 318 -5.27 1.04 -17.59
C TYR A 318 -5.02 0.21 -16.34
N ARG A 319 -5.87 0.37 -15.31
CA ARG A 319 -5.67 -0.23 -13.97
C ARG A 319 -5.42 -1.74 -13.98
N PHE A 320 -6.09 -2.47 -14.87
CA PHE A 320 -5.99 -3.94 -14.94
C PHE A 320 -5.03 -4.45 -16.02
N LYS A 321 -4.32 -3.56 -16.73
CA LYS A 321 -3.33 -3.95 -17.74
C LYS A 321 -1.92 -3.70 -17.21
N LYS A 322 -1.23 -4.78 -16.85
CA LYS A 322 0.18 -4.76 -16.46
C LYS A 322 1.03 -4.23 -17.61
N GLY A 323 1.97 -3.38 -17.32
CA GLY A 323 2.81 -2.70 -18.31
C GLY A 323 2.29 -1.32 -18.75
N SER A 324 1.09 -0.89 -18.29
CA SER A 324 0.52 0.41 -18.65
C SER A 324 0.98 1.57 -17.77
N GLY A 325 1.76 1.30 -16.71
CA GLY A 325 2.30 2.28 -15.77
C GLY A 325 3.81 2.40 -15.80
N PHE A 326 4.37 2.98 -14.73
CA PHE A 326 5.82 3.03 -14.50
C PHE A 326 6.23 1.84 -13.64
N PRO A 327 7.12 0.95 -14.11
CA PRO A 327 7.67 -0.13 -13.30
C PRO A 327 8.69 0.44 -12.31
N VAL A 328 8.31 0.51 -11.05
CA VAL A 328 9.17 0.95 -9.95
C VAL A 328 9.84 -0.26 -9.33
N SER A 329 11.18 -0.27 -9.33
CA SER A 329 11.98 -1.32 -8.70
C SER A 329 12.23 -0.97 -7.22
N ALA A 330 11.24 -1.26 -6.39
CA ALA A 330 11.33 -1.15 -4.94
C ALA A 330 10.51 -2.27 -4.30
N PRO A 331 10.99 -2.89 -3.21
CA PRO A 331 10.21 -3.89 -2.49
C PRO A 331 8.91 -3.27 -1.97
N SER A 332 7.80 -3.94 -2.22
CA SER A 332 6.47 -3.51 -1.78
C SER A 332 5.60 -4.71 -1.41
N VAL A 333 4.60 -4.48 -0.59
CA VAL A 333 3.53 -5.47 -0.39
C VAL A 333 2.86 -5.72 -1.74
N ASP A 334 2.72 -6.98 -2.11
CA ASP A 334 2.03 -7.38 -3.33
C ASP A 334 0.52 -7.30 -3.11
N LEU A 335 -0.08 -6.28 -3.67
CA LEU A 335 -1.50 -5.98 -3.54
C LEU A 335 -2.12 -5.60 -4.87
N VAL A 336 -3.40 -5.84 -5.01
CA VAL A 336 -4.19 -5.31 -6.13
C VAL A 336 -4.99 -4.09 -5.68
N GLU A 337 -4.79 -2.98 -6.38
CA GLU A 337 -5.63 -1.80 -6.22
C GLU A 337 -6.80 -1.85 -7.22
N ILE A 338 -7.99 -1.71 -6.70
CA ILE A 338 -9.24 -1.78 -7.43
C ILE A 338 -9.87 -0.39 -7.44
N GLY A 339 -10.20 0.13 -8.63
CA GLY A 339 -10.88 1.41 -8.78
C GLY A 339 -12.35 1.36 -8.37
N ALA A 340 -12.58 0.83 -7.19
CA ALA A 340 -13.89 0.68 -6.56
C ALA A 340 -13.79 1.13 -5.11
N GLY A 341 -14.55 2.12 -4.73
CA GLY A 341 -14.63 2.65 -3.37
C GLY A 341 -16.00 3.25 -3.14
N GLY A 342 -16.28 3.73 -1.93
CA GLY A 342 -17.57 4.36 -1.60
C GLY A 342 -17.92 5.56 -2.48
N GLY A 343 -16.92 6.30 -2.96
CA GLY A 343 -17.08 7.43 -3.87
C GLY A 343 -17.07 7.08 -5.36
N SER A 344 -16.92 5.80 -5.74
CA SER A 344 -16.91 5.41 -7.16
C SER A 344 -18.21 5.77 -7.84
N GLN A 345 -18.11 6.57 -8.92
CA GLN A 345 -19.24 7.12 -9.62
C GLN A 345 -19.88 6.10 -10.56
N ALA A 346 -21.20 6.02 -10.56
CA ALA A 346 -21.95 5.24 -11.52
C ALA A 346 -22.34 6.09 -12.74
N ARG A 347 -22.26 5.47 -13.92
CA ARG A 347 -22.64 6.08 -15.21
C ARG A 347 -23.17 5.05 -16.18
N ILE A 348 -23.75 5.53 -17.24
CA ILE A 348 -24.12 4.71 -18.39
C ILE A 348 -23.04 4.90 -19.45
N ASP A 349 -22.53 3.82 -20.01
CA ASP A 349 -21.56 3.85 -21.09
C ASP A 349 -22.24 4.07 -22.47
N GLU A 350 -21.44 4.18 -23.53
CA GLU A 350 -21.92 4.40 -24.89
C GLU A 350 -22.81 3.27 -25.43
N LEU A 351 -22.75 2.09 -24.81
CA LEU A 351 -23.56 0.92 -25.13
C LEU A 351 -24.86 0.84 -24.31
N GLY A 352 -25.11 1.85 -23.46
CA GLY A 352 -26.29 1.86 -22.60
C GLY A 352 -26.18 0.96 -21.36
N LEU A 353 -24.97 0.54 -20.97
CA LEU A 353 -24.73 -0.33 -19.83
C LEU A 353 -24.32 0.46 -18.58
N LEU A 354 -24.81 0.02 -17.43
CA LEU A 354 -24.37 0.56 -16.14
C LEU A 354 -22.90 0.23 -15.90
N LYS A 355 -22.11 1.23 -15.57
CA LYS A 355 -20.70 1.15 -15.14
C LYS A 355 -20.51 1.82 -13.79
N VAL A 356 -19.63 1.28 -12.98
CA VAL A 356 -19.23 1.87 -11.69
C VAL A 356 -17.71 2.03 -11.67
N GLY A 357 -17.26 3.26 -11.41
CA GLY A 357 -15.84 3.61 -11.50
C GLY A 357 -15.31 3.61 -12.96
N PRO A 358 -13.99 3.80 -13.17
CA PRO A 358 -12.96 4.04 -12.15
C PRO A 358 -12.97 5.43 -11.52
N GLU A 359 -13.77 6.38 -12.06
CA GLU A 359 -13.86 7.75 -11.56
C GLU A 359 -14.48 7.75 -10.15
N SER A 360 -13.86 8.53 -9.26
CA SER A 360 -14.33 8.72 -7.89
C SER A 360 -14.76 10.16 -7.67
N ALA A 361 -15.80 10.35 -6.87
CA ALA A 361 -16.22 11.67 -6.38
C ALA A 361 -15.22 12.28 -5.39
N GLY A 362 -14.28 11.48 -4.87
CA GLY A 362 -13.31 11.92 -3.87
C GLY A 362 -13.96 12.36 -2.55
N ALA A 363 -13.27 13.26 -1.85
CA ALA A 363 -13.79 13.90 -0.63
C ALA A 363 -14.53 15.21 -0.93
N ASP A 364 -14.19 15.87 -2.03
CA ASP A 364 -14.75 17.13 -2.50
C ASP A 364 -14.99 17.07 -4.02
N PRO A 365 -16.22 17.22 -4.51
CA PRO A 365 -17.47 17.42 -3.74
C PRO A 365 -17.96 16.18 -2.98
N GLY A 366 -17.41 15.00 -3.22
CA GLY A 366 -17.83 13.74 -2.64
C GLY A 366 -19.09 13.14 -3.28
N PRO A 367 -19.59 11.99 -2.76
CA PRO A 367 -20.89 11.42 -3.10
C PRO A 367 -22.01 12.46 -2.98
N ALA A 368 -23.09 12.31 -3.76
CA ALA A 368 -24.19 13.26 -3.77
C ALA A 368 -24.82 13.43 -2.38
N CYS A 369 -24.92 12.35 -1.62
CA CYS A 369 -25.46 12.36 -0.25
C CYS A 369 -24.63 13.16 0.75
N TYR A 370 -23.37 13.53 0.44
CA TYR A 370 -22.60 14.42 1.33
C TYR A 370 -23.11 15.87 1.34
N GLY A 371 -24.00 16.24 0.39
CA GLY A 371 -24.59 17.58 0.33
C GLY A 371 -23.60 18.70 -0.01
N ARG A 372 -22.44 18.36 -0.60
CA ARG A 372 -21.35 19.30 -0.93
C ARG A 372 -21.28 19.68 -2.41
N GLY A 373 -22.35 19.40 -3.17
CA GLY A 373 -22.44 19.74 -4.59
C GLY A 373 -22.15 18.58 -5.54
N GLY A 374 -21.94 17.36 -5.05
CA GLY A 374 -21.92 16.15 -5.87
C GLY A 374 -23.26 15.93 -6.56
N THR A 375 -23.26 15.61 -7.86
CA THR A 375 -24.47 15.42 -8.67
C THR A 375 -24.54 14.05 -9.35
N LYS A 376 -23.43 13.34 -9.41
CA LYS A 376 -23.36 11.97 -9.97
C LYS A 376 -23.54 10.94 -8.85
N PRO A 377 -24.28 9.85 -9.07
CA PRO A 377 -24.46 8.84 -8.05
C PRO A 377 -23.16 8.07 -7.82
N ALA A 378 -22.85 7.84 -6.56
CA ALA A 378 -21.72 7.04 -6.12
C ALA A 378 -22.17 5.76 -5.38
N VAL A 379 -21.24 4.86 -5.06
CA VAL A 379 -21.52 3.64 -4.29
C VAL A 379 -22.16 3.97 -2.94
N THR A 380 -21.64 5.00 -2.22
CA THR A 380 -22.23 5.44 -0.93
C THR A 380 -23.69 5.88 -1.09
N ASP A 381 -24.05 6.53 -2.20
CA ASP A 381 -25.44 6.90 -2.48
C ASP A 381 -26.32 5.65 -2.68
N ALA A 382 -25.79 4.63 -3.35
CA ALA A 382 -26.47 3.37 -3.52
C ALA A 382 -26.66 2.63 -2.18
N ASP A 383 -25.62 2.55 -1.35
CA ASP A 383 -25.67 1.89 -0.04
C ASP A 383 -26.66 2.60 0.91
N LEU A 384 -26.72 3.92 0.87
CA LEU A 384 -27.71 4.71 1.61
C LEU A 384 -29.12 4.40 1.14
N THR A 385 -29.37 4.39 -0.17
CA THR A 385 -30.69 4.11 -0.75
C THR A 385 -31.19 2.70 -0.45
N LEU A 386 -30.27 1.72 -0.40
CA LEU A 386 -30.58 0.34 -0.02
C LEU A 386 -30.88 0.17 1.47
N GLY A 387 -30.64 1.20 2.30
CA GLY A 387 -30.82 1.16 3.74
C GLY A 387 -29.62 0.52 4.49
N LEU A 388 -28.50 0.27 3.80
CA LEU A 388 -27.29 -0.28 4.41
C LEU A 388 -26.60 0.74 5.33
N LEU A 389 -26.71 2.04 5.03
CA LEU A 389 -26.20 3.15 5.81
C LEU A 389 -27.34 3.93 6.46
N ASP A 390 -27.04 4.61 7.59
CA ASP A 390 -27.95 5.52 8.29
C ASP A 390 -27.59 6.97 7.96
N ALA A 391 -28.53 7.73 7.38
CA ALA A 391 -28.33 9.11 7.03
C ALA A 391 -27.98 10.01 8.23
N SER A 392 -28.45 9.66 9.41
CA SER A 392 -28.28 10.48 10.64
C SER A 392 -27.07 10.06 11.47
N PHE A 393 -26.44 8.92 11.17
CA PHE A 393 -25.34 8.38 11.97
C PHE A 393 -24.00 8.24 11.21
N PHE A 394 -23.90 8.80 10.03
CA PHE A 394 -22.63 8.78 9.32
C PHE A 394 -21.55 9.56 10.09
N LEU A 395 -20.34 8.98 10.22
CA LEU A 395 -19.26 9.48 11.11
C LEU A 395 -19.74 9.68 12.57
N GLY A 396 -20.58 8.77 13.07
CA GLY A 396 -21.12 8.87 14.44
C GLY A 396 -22.12 10.01 14.62
N GLY A 397 -22.66 10.55 13.53
CA GLY A 397 -23.59 11.70 13.53
C GLY A 397 -22.93 13.04 13.25
N ASP A 398 -21.60 13.09 13.07
CA ASP A 398 -20.89 14.32 12.74
C ASP A 398 -21.20 14.81 11.31
N MET A 399 -21.72 13.91 10.45
CA MET A 399 -22.19 14.23 9.12
C MET A 399 -23.58 13.63 8.88
N VAL A 400 -24.55 14.48 8.57
CA VAL A 400 -25.90 14.06 8.15
C VAL A 400 -25.92 13.97 6.63
N LEU A 401 -26.33 12.82 6.09
CA LEU A 401 -26.39 12.59 4.64
C LEU A 401 -27.69 13.14 4.04
N ASP A 402 -27.57 13.81 2.89
CA ASP A 402 -28.68 14.38 2.12
C ASP A 402 -29.33 13.31 1.25
N THR A 403 -30.46 12.75 1.70
CA THR A 403 -31.21 11.72 1.01
C THR A 403 -31.88 12.24 -0.28
N ASP A 404 -32.24 13.52 -0.33
CA ASP A 404 -32.85 14.11 -1.52
C ASP A 404 -31.82 14.31 -2.65
N ALA A 405 -30.60 14.74 -2.31
CA ALA A 405 -29.51 14.81 -3.27
C ALA A 405 -29.14 13.42 -3.80
N CYS A 406 -29.13 12.42 -2.93
CA CYS A 406 -28.92 11.01 -3.27
C CYS A 406 -29.97 10.51 -4.28
N ASP A 407 -31.26 10.70 -4.02
CA ASP A 407 -32.34 10.27 -4.91
C ASP A 407 -32.26 10.97 -6.28
N ARG A 408 -31.99 12.27 -6.31
CA ARG A 408 -31.79 13.01 -7.57
C ARG A 408 -30.62 12.45 -8.38
N ALA A 409 -29.51 12.17 -7.74
CA ALA A 409 -28.33 11.63 -8.41
C ALA A 409 -28.61 10.23 -8.98
N LEU A 410 -29.24 9.33 -8.21
CA LEU A 410 -29.59 7.98 -8.67
C LEU A 410 -30.58 7.99 -9.82
N ARG A 411 -31.59 8.87 -9.80
CA ARG A 411 -32.56 9.01 -10.91
C ARG A 411 -31.89 9.39 -12.22
N SER A 412 -30.82 10.19 -12.20
CA SER A 412 -30.09 10.57 -13.42
C SER A 412 -29.55 9.39 -14.22
N VAL A 413 -29.31 8.24 -13.55
CA VAL A 413 -28.86 6.99 -14.15
C VAL A 413 -30.03 5.98 -14.29
N ALA A 414 -30.97 5.97 -13.35
CA ALA A 414 -32.10 5.06 -13.34
C ALA A 414 -33.09 5.31 -14.51
N GLU A 415 -33.44 6.58 -14.76
CA GLU A 415 -34.42 6.95 -15.79
C GLU A 415 -34.02 6.51 -17.20
N PRO A 416 -32.76 6.76 -17.67
CA PRO A 416 -32.33 6.28 -18.97
C PRO A 416 -32.29 4.73 -19.09
N LEU A 417 -32.08 4.03 -17.96
CA LEU A 417 -32.10 2.56 -17.93
C LEU A 417 -33.50 1.97 -17.80
N GLY A 418 -34.53 2.80 -17.58
CA GLY A 418 -35.88 2.35 -17.31
C GLY A 418 -36.03 1.58 -16.00
N LEU A 419 -35.19 1.86 -15.01
CA LEU A 419 -35.12 1.20 -13.71
C LEU A 419 -35.66 2.11 -12.58
N SER A 420 -36.03 1.50 -11.47
CA SER A 420 -36.27 2.24 -10.24
C SER A 420 -34.92 2.71 -9.63
N ALA A 421 -34.96 3.77 -8.78
CA ALA A 421 -33.76 4.18 -8.04
C ALA A 421 -33.19 3.04 -7.16
N TYR A 422 -34.05 2.22 -6.58
CA TYR A 422 -33.66 1.06 -5.78
C TYR A 422 -32.99 -0.03 -6.60
N ASP A 423 -33.53 -0.38 -7.78
CA ASP A 423 -32.92 -1.40 -8.65
C ASP A 423 -31.60 -0.92 -9.23
N THR A 424 -31.48 0.39 -9.47
CA THR A 424 -30.21 1.01 -9.89
C THR A 424 -29.19 0.97 -8.75
N ALA A 425 -29.61 1.31 -7.53
CA ALA A 425 -28.74 1.21 -6.35
C ALA A 425 -28.27 -0.23 -6.10
N ALA A 426 -29.17 -1.23 -6.20
CA ALA A 426 -28.80 -2.63 -6.09
C ALA A 426 -27.83 -3.05 -7.20
N GLY A 427 -28.05 -2.60 -8.44
CA GLY A 427 -27.15 -2.87 -9.55
C GLY A 427 -25.76 -2.25 -9.36
N ILE A 428 -25.66 -1.03 -8.79
CA ILE A 428 -24.39 -0.39 -8.44
C ILE A 428 -23.65 -1.19 -7.37
N HIS A 429 -24.35 -1.56 -6.28
CA HIS A 429 -23.77 -2.34 -5.18
C HIS A 429 -23.30 -3.74 -5.65
N GLU A 430 -24.11 -4.45 -6.44
CA GLU A 430 -23.73 -5.75 -6.98
C GLU A 430 -22.54 -5.66 -7.93
N LEU A 431 -22.53 -4.67 -8.84
CA LEU A 431 -21.45 -4.50 -9.82
C LEU A 431 -20.11 -4.17 -9.14
N VAL A 432 -20.13 -3.33 -8.12
CA VAL A 432 -18.89 -3.02 -7.38
C VAL A 432 -18.36 -4.24 -6.62
N ASN A 433 -19.24 -5.06 -6.02
CA ASN A 433 -18.86 -6.32 -5.38
C ASN A 433 -18.25 -7.30 -6.39
N GLN A 434 -18.83 -7.43 -7.58
CA GLN A 434 -18.30 -8.28 -8.66
C GLN A 434 -16.92 -7.81 -9.12
N ASN A 435 -16.74 -6.50 -9.30
CA ASN A 435 -15.44 -5.93 -9.69
C ASN A 435 -14.36 -6.22 -8.65
N MET A 436 -14.66 -6.06 -7.37
CA MET A 436 -13.73 -6.33 -6.27
C MET A 436 -13.40 -7.83 -6.16
N ALA A 437 -14.39 -8.71 -6.23
CA ALA A 437 -14.17 -10.15 -6.19
C ALA A 437 -13.37 -10.66 -7.41
N ALA A 438 -13.65 -10.14 -8.61
CA ALA A 438 -12.94 -10.52 -9.83
C ALA A 438 -11.45 -10.09 -9.76
N ALA A 439 -11.16 -8.86 -9.31
CA ALA A 439 -9.80 -8.38 -9.18
C ALA A 439 -9.01 -9.16 -8.11
N SER A 440 -9.62 -9.44 -6.95
CA SER A 440 -8.99 -10.25 -5.89
C SER A 440 -8.69 -11.67 -6.37
N ARG A 441 -9.61 -12.28 -7.13
CA ARG A 441 -9.41 -13.61 -7.71
C ARG A 441 -8.28 -13.62 -8.73
N MET A 442 -8.26 -12.64 -9.63
CA MET A 442 -7.19 -12.51 -10.64
C MET A 442 -5.83 -12.37 -9.99
N HIS A 443 -5.71 -11.51 -8.99
CA HIS A 443 -4.46 -11.32 -8.23
C HIS A 443 -4.00 -12.61 -7.53
N ALA A 444 -4.92 -13.33 -6.88
CA ALA A 444 -4.60 -14.60 -6.24
C ALA A 444 -4.12 -15.67 -7.25
N VAL A 445 -4.75 -15.74 -8.43
CA VAL A 445 -4.35 -16.67 -9.50
C VAL A 445 -2.94 -16.34 -10.02
N GLU A 446 -2.59 -15.06 -10.15
CA GLU A 446 -1.23 -14.64 -10.51
C GLU A 446 -0.18 -15.11 -9.48
N GLN A 447 -0.56 -15.26 -8.22
CA GLN A 447 0.27 -15.81 -7.14
C GLN A 447 0.15 -17.34 -6.99
N GLY A 448 -0.60 -18.01 -7.86
CA GLY A 448 -0.86 -19.45 -7.77
C GLY A 448 -1.75 -19.84 -6.59
N ALA A 449 -2.55 -18.92 -6.06
CA ALA A 449 -3.40 -19.13 -4.90
C ALA A 449 -4.88 -19.30 -5.28
N ASP A 450 -5.61 -20.11 -4.50
CA ASP A 450 -7.07 -20.29 -4.59
C ASP A 450 -7.73 -19.59 -3.40
N LEU A 451 -8.72 -18.74 -3.65
CA LEU A 451 -9.44 -18.00 -2.61
C LEU A 451 -10.67 -18.74 -2.06
N ARG A 452 -11.05 -19.89 -2.60
CA ARG A 452 -12.18 -20.65 -2.08
C ARG A 452 -11.94 -21.08 -0.64
N GLY A 453 -12.88 -20.78 0.23
CA GLY A 453 -12.79 -21.09 1.66
C GLY A 453 -11.81 -20.24 2.46
N ILE A 454 -11.16 -19.22 1.86
CA ILE A 454 -10.24 -18.32 2.57
C ILE A 454 -11.02 -17.44 3.56
N THR A 455 -10.43 -17.14 4.70
CA THR A 455 -10.97 -16.12 5.62
C THR A 455 -10.72 -14.72 5.06
N VAL A 456 -11.76 -13.89 5.02
CA VAL A 456 -11.69 -12.48 4.58
C VAL A 456 -11.64 -11.57 5.80
N LEU A 457 -10.59 -10.76 5.94
CA LEU A 457 -10.51 -9.68 6.92
C LEU A 457 -10.98 -8.38 6.26
N ALA A 458 -12.12 -7.87 6.69
CA ALA A 458 -12.76 -6.71 6.10
C ALA A 458 -12.50 -5.44 6.91
N PHE A 459 -11.92 -4.43 6.26
CA PHE A 459 -11.62 -3.15 6.90
C PHE A 459 -11.72 -1.97 5.92
N GLY A 460 -11.36 -0.77 6.38
CA GLY A 460 -11.67 0.46 5.68
C GLY A 460 -13.08 0.97 5.97
N GLY A 461 -13.37 2.22 5.64
CA GLY A 461 -14.66 2.86 5.96
C GLY A 461 -15.86 2.21 5.27
N ALA A 462 -15.68 1.70 4.04
CA ALA A 462 -16.73 1.07 3.23
C ALA A 462 -16.63 -0.48 3.18
N GLY A 463 -15.44 -1.04 3.45
CA GLY A 463 -15.20 -2.49 3.34
C GLY A 463 -16.21 -3.38 4.06
N PRO A 464 -16.53 -3.11 5.33
CA PRO A 464 -17.47 -3.92 6.10
C PRO A 464 -18.91 -3.95 5.54
N VAL A 465 -19.32 -2.94 4.77
CA VAL A 465 -20.63 -2.92 4.08
C VAL A 465 -20.71 -3.99 2.99
N HIS A 466 -19.60 -4.20 2.27
CA HIS A 466 -19.52 -5.04 1.08
C HIS A 466 -18.99 -6.46 1.34
N ALA A 467 -18.33 -6.66 2.49
CA ALA A 467 -17.50 -7.83 2.76
C ALA A 467 -18.20 -9.17 2.63
N CYS A 468 -19.40 -9.34 3.19
CA CYS A 468 -20.15 -10.59 3.04
C CYS A 468 -20.55 -10.87 1.57
N GLY A 469 -20.90 -9.81 0.81
CA GLY A 469 -21.23 -9.94 -0.61
C GLY A 469 -20.01 -10.32 -1.46
N VAL A 470 -18.85 -9.73 -1.18
CA VAL A 470 -17.57 -10.09 -1.84
C VAL A 470 -17.16 -11.52 -1.46
N ALA A 471 -17.27 -11.90 -0.18
CA ALA A 471 -16.95 -13.23 0.32
C ALA A 471 -17.83 -14.31 -0.36
N GLU A 472 -19.12 -14.03 -0.55
CA GLU A 472 -20.03 -14.93 -1.31
C GLU A 472 -19.54 -15.18 -2.74
N LEU A 473 -19.11 -14.12 -3.42
CA LEU A 473 -18.58 -14.21 -4.78
C LEU A 473 -17.22 -14.93 -4.83
N LEU A 474 -16.39 -14.83 -3.79
CA LEU A 474 -15.12 -15.54 -3.66
C LEU A 474 -15.28 -17.00 -3.17
N GLU A 475 -16.50 -17.46 -2.90
CA GLU A 475 -16.78 -18.76 -2.29
C GLU A 475 -16.11 -18.92 -0.91
N SER A 476 -15.92 -17.78 -0.21
CA SER A 476 -15.50 -17.76 1.18
C SER A 476 -16.70 -17.97 2.11
N THR A 477 -16.45 -18.63 3.23
CA THR A 477 -17.48 -18.92 4.24
C THR A 477 -17.26 -18.15 5.54
N ARG A 478 -16.18 -17.36 5.64
CA ARG A 478 -15.81 -16.67 6.87
C ARG A 478 -15.32 -15.24 6.61
N VAL A 479 -15.90 -14.28 7.32
CA VAL A 479 -15.52 -12.86 7.28
C VAL A 479 -15.24 -12.37 8.69
N VAL A 480 -14.13 -11.68 8.88
CA VAL A 480 -13.76 -11.06 10.15
C VAL A 480 -13.89 -9.54 10.01
N PHE A 481 -14.64 -8.93 10.90
CA PHE A 481 -14.77 -7.48 11.04
C PHE A 481 -14.05 -7.06 12.33
N PRO A 482 -12.83 -6.54 12.24
CA PRO A 482 -12.09 -6.11 13.44
C PRO A 482 -12.75 -4.91 14.12
N VAL A 483 -12.45 -4.71 15.39
CA VAL A 483 -12.80 -3.45 16.05
C VAL A 483 -11.99 -2.33 15.43
N ASN A 484 -12.61 -1.16 15.28
CA ASN A 484 -12.00 0.00 14.59
C ASN A 484 -11.55 -0.32 13.15
N ALA A 485 -12.34 -1.13 12.44
CA ALA A 485 -12.04 -1.54 11.06
C ALA A 485 -11.71 -0.36 10.14
N SER A 486 -12.32 0.80 10.34
CA SER A 486 -12.13 1.98 9.49
C SER A 486 -10.75 2.62 9.59
N VAL A 487 -10.00 2.37 10.66
CA VAL A 487 -8.65 2.92 10.93
C VAL A 487 -7.60 1.81 11.08
N LEU A 488 -7.88 0.62 10.52
CA LEU A 488 -7.02 -0.54 10.69
C LEU A 488 -5.65 -0.33 10.04
N SER A 489 -5.54 0.41 8.95
CA SER A 489 -4.25 0.77 8.33
C SER A 489 -3.38 1.58 9.29
N ALA A 490 -3.95 2.59 9.96
CA ALA A 490 -3.21 3.33 10.99
C ALA A 490 -2.82 2.43 12.18
N PHE A 491 -3.68 1.49 12.60
CA PHE A 491 -3.31 0.48 13.61
C PHE A 491 -2.15 -0.41 13.12
N GLY A 492 -2.14 -0.78 11.84
CA GLY A 492 -1.09 -1.60 11.24
C GLY A 492 0.31 -0.98 11.38
N THR A 493 0.41 0.36 11.42
CA THR A 493 1.70 1.03 11.62
C THR A 493 2.25 0.82 13.05
N LEU A 494 1.41 0.55 14.05
CA LEU A 494 1.84 0.25 15.43
C LEU A 494 2.47 -1.15 15.57
N VAL A 495 2.08 -2.09 14.70
CA VAL A 495 2.57 -3.48 14.68
C VAL A 495 3.68 -3.70 13.66
N THR A 496 4.14 -2.62 13.03
CA THR A 496 5.16 -2.64 11.99
C THR A 496 6.56 -2.86 12.57
N PRO A 497 7.38 -3.77 12.00
CA PRO A 497 8.79 -3.88 12.35
C PRO A 497 9.59 -2.69 11.81
N VAL A 498 10.67 -2.31 12.49
CA VAL A 498 11.70 -1.49 11.85
C VAL A 498 12.42 -2.39 10.85
N ARG A 499 12.29 -2.10 9.55
CA ARG A 499 12.80 -2.98 8.49
C ARG A 499 13.18 -2.18 7.25
N ILE A 500 14.27 -2.60 6.62
CA ILE A 500 14.63 -2.17 5.27
C ILE A 500 15.05 -3.37 4.44
N ASP A 501 14.58 -3.43 3.19
CA ASP A 501 15.01 -4.41 2.21
C ASP A 501 15.98 -3.74 1.25
N LEU A 502 17.16 -4.35 1.13
CA LEU A 502 18.26 -3.89 0.30
C LEU A 502 18.56 -4.93 -0.77
N ALA A 503 18.98 -4.47 -1.93
CA ALA A 503 19.32 -5.33 -3.05
C ALA A 503 20.49 -4.75 -3.82
N ARG A 504 21.33 -5.62 -4.42
CA ARG A 504 22.37 -5.20 -5.37
C ARG A 504 22.61 -6.29 -6.41
N SER A 505 22.61 -5.91 -7.67
CA SER A 505 22.89 -6.86 -8.75
C SER A 505 24.38 -7.16 -8.87
N MET A 506 24.68 -8.45 -8.93
CA MET A 506 25.96 -9.02 -9.31
C MET A 506 25.66 -10.32 -10.04
N VAL A 507 25.65 -10.22 -11.38
CA VAL A 507 25.25 -11.34 -12.25
C VAL A 507 26.40 -12.30 -12.44
N ARG A 508 26.25 -13.52 -11.94
CA ARG A 508 27.26 -14.60 -12.05
C ARG A 508 26.56 -15.96 -12.16
N PRO A 509 27.07 -16.91 -12.98
CA PRO A 509 26.67 -18.30 -12.82
C PRO A 509 26.89 -18.75 -11.39
N MET A 510 25.92 -19.43 -10.78
CA MET A 510 25.93 -19.74 -9.34
C MET A 510 27.21 -20.48 -8.91
N GLN A 511 27.72 -21.38 -9.75
CA GLN A 511 28.95 -22.14 -9.49
C GLN A 511 30.24 -21.31 -9.61
N SER A 512 30.18 -20.13 -10.24
CA SER A 512 31.32 -19.25 -10.50
C SER A 512 31.35 -18.02 -9.61
N VAL A 513 30.48 -17.93 -8.62
CA VAL A 513 30.43 -16.82 -7.68
C VAL A 513 31.70 -16.83 -6.82
N ASP A 514 32.48 -15.76 -6.86
CA ASP A 514 33.60 -15.55 -5.96
C ASP A 514 33.06 -15.26 -4.55
N LEU A 515 33.47 -16.07 -3.58
CA LEU A 515 33.03 -15.95 -2.19
C LEU A 515 33.44 -14.60 -1.58
N ALA A 516 34.63 -14.09 -1.89
CA ALA A 516 35.12 -12.82 -1.38
C ALA A 516 34.33 -11.63 -1.98
N GLU A 517 34.02 -11.69 -3.29
CA GLU A 517 33.17 -10.68 -3.96
C GLU A 517 31.75 -10.66 -3.35
N ARG A 518 31.15 -11.83 -3.13
CA ARG A 518 29.85 -11.98 -2.46
C ARG A 518 29.86 -11.41 -1.05
N ASP A 519 30.86 -11.81 -0.24
CA ASP A 519 30.92 -11.43 1.17
C ASP A 519 31.19 -9.92 1.34
N ALA A 520 31.95 -9.31 0.44
CA ALA A 520 32.13 -7.85 0.39
C ALA A 520 30.81 -7.15 0.09
N LEU A 521 30.05 -7.62 -0.92
CA LEU A 521 28.74 -7.09 -1.27
C LEU A 521 27.74 -7.22 -0.10
N LEU A 522 27.67 -8.38 0.53
CA LEU A 522 26.78 -8.60 1.68
C LEU A 522 27.18 -7.76 2.90
N THR A 523 28.45 -7.48 3.08
CA THR A 523 28.96 -6.60 4.14
C THR A 523 28.48 -5.18 3.90
N GLU A 524 28.60 -4.64 2.69
CA GLU A 524 28.04 -3.33 2.36
C GLU A 524 26.54 -3.23 2.62
N LEU A 525 25.76 -4.26 2.24
CA LEU A 525 24.33 -4.29 2.51
C LEU A 525 24.02 -4.34 4.01
N ARG A 526 24.79 -5.12 4.79
CA ARG A 526 24.63 -5.17 6.25
C ARG A 526 24.94 -3.82 6.91
N ASP A 527 26.01 -3.16 6.50
CA ASP A 527 26.41 -1.87 7.05
C ASP A 527 25.35 -0.79 6.75
N GLU A 528 24.81 -0.80 5.54
CA GLU A 528 23.68 0.08 5.18
C GLU A 528 22.42 -0.25 6.00
N GLY A 529 22.08 -1.54 6.15
CA GLY A 529 20.96 -1.97 7.00
C GLY A 529 21.12 -1.53 8.45
N ARG A 530 22.31 -1.72 9.04
CA ARG A 530 22.62 -1.24 10.40
C ARG A 530 22.48 0.28 10.53
N ARG A 531 23.01 1.03 9.55
CA ARG A 531 22.91 2.48 9.53
C ARG A 531 21.45 2.95 9.55
N VAL A 532 20.61 2.37 8.70
CA VAL A 532 19.19 2.75 8.58
C VAL A 532 18.43 2.40 9.86
N LEU A 533 18.63 1.18 10.40
CA LEU A 533 17.93 0.75 11.62
C LEU A 533 18.40 1.56 12.84
N ALA A 534 19.69 1.87 12.94
CA ALA A 534 20.21 2.73 14.00
C ALA A 534 19.60 4.15 13.94
N ALA A 535 19.44 4.73 12.74
CA ALA A 535 18.77 6.02 12.55
C ALA A 535 17.27 5.98 12.96
N ALA A 536 16.65 4.81 12.90
CA ALA A 536 15.29 4.57 13.41
C ALA A 536 15.24 4.23 14.93
N GLY A 537 16.39 4.25 15.62
CA GLY A 537 16.47 4.04 17.07
C GLY A 537 16.64 2.58 17.52
N VAL A 538 16.97 1.65 16.60
CA VAL A 538 17.20 0.24 16.91
C VAL A 538 18.61 0.02 17.47
N GLY A 539 18.71 -0.72 18.58
CA GLY A 539 19.99 -1.13 19.15
C GLY A 539 20.69 -2.19 18.28
N ALA A 540 22.03 -2.12 18.19
CA ALA A 540 22.82 -3.01 17.34
C ALA A 540 22.56 -4.51 17.61
N GLY A 541 22.35 -4.92 18.87
CA GLY A 541 22.07 -6.31 19.25
C GLY A 541 20.66 -6.80 18.89
N GLU A 542 19.75 -5.91 18.48
CA GLU A 542 18.38 -6.23 18.11
C GLU A 542 18.21 -6.47 16.60
N ILE A 543 19.23 -6.11 15.81
CA ILE A 543 19.20 -6.20 14.35
C ILE A 543 19.40 -7.65 13.92
N ARG A 544 18.49 -8.11 13.08
CA ARG A 544 18.55 -9.41 12.40
C ARG A 544 18.64 -9.20 10.89
N PHE A 545 19.17 -10.20 10.21
CA PHE A 545 19.33 -10.20 8.76
C PHE A 545 18.71 -11.44 8.16
N ARG A 546 17.96 -11.24 7.06
CA ARG A 546 17.48 -12.34 6.21
C ARG A 546 18.14 -12.18 4.85
N TYR A 547 18.68 -13.29 4.33
CA TYR A 547 19.45 -13.32 3.10
C TYR A 547 18.66 -13.94 1.98
N GLY A 548 18.78 -13.38 0.78
CA GLY A 548 18.13 -13.89 -0.41
C GLY A 548 18.93 -13.59 -1.69
N VAL A 549 18.54 -14.25 -2.76
CA VAL A 549 19.10 -14.06 -4.09
C VAL A 549 18.00 -14.22 -5.13
N ASP A 550 17.96 -13.31 -6.11
CA ASP A 550 17.19 -13.52 -7.32
C ASP A 550 18.01 -14.42 -8.25
N ALA A 551 17.44 -15.55 -8.59
CA ALA A 551 18.07 -16.56 -9.43
C ALA A 551 17.19 -16.90 -10.63
N ARG A 552 17.84 -17.34 -11.72
CA ARG A 552 17.17 -17.82 -12.94
C ARG A 552 18.02 -18.88 -13.63
N TYR A 553 17.41 -19.65 -14.51
CA TYR A 553 18.21 -20.48 -15.41
C TYR A 553 18.96 -19.59 -16.42
N LEU A 554 20.18 -20.01 -16.78
CA LEU A 554 20.98 -19.31 -17.78
C LEU A 554 20.20 -19.07 -19.07
N GLY A 555 20.18 -17.81 -19.52
CA GLY A 555 19.45 -17.37 -20.71
C GLY A 555 17.98 -17.01 -20.50
N GLN A 556 17.43 -17.13 -19.30
CA GLN A 556 16.09 -16.66 -19.00
C GLN A 556 16.04 -15.15 -18.71
N GLY A 557 14.87 -14.54 -18.98
CA GLY A 557 14.63 -13.12 -18.74
C GLY A 557 14.05 -12.79 -17.37
N ASN A 558 13.45 -13.77 -16.68
CA ASN A 558 12.76 -13.59 -15.38
C ASN A 558 13.47 -14.36 -14.28
N GLU A 559 13.55 -13.74 -13.12
CA GLU A 559 14.16 -14.26 -11.91
C GLU A 559 13.10 -14.69 -10.89
N LEU A 560 13.43 -15.65 -10.02
CA LEU A 560 12.72 -15.95 -8.78
C LEU A 560 13.57 -15.51 -7.59
N THR A 561 12.94 -14.89 -6.60
CA THR A 561 13.61 -14.53 -5.34
C THR A 561 13.64 -15.74 -4.41
N ILE A 562 14.82 -16.18 -4.04
CA ILE A 562 15.05 -17.32 -3.15
C ILE A 562 15.57 -16.80 -1.81
N TRP A 563 14.83 -17.02 -0.75
CA TRP A 563 15.28 -16.74 0.61
C TRP A 563 15.99 -17.95 1.19
N VAL A 564 17.22 -17.76 1.65
CA VAL A 564 18.12 -18.86 2.06
C VAL A 564 18.27 -19.04 3.56
N GLY A 565 17.83 -18.05 4.35
CA GLY A 565 17.85 -18.14 5.81
C GLY A 565 18.03 -16.80 6.50
N GLU A 566 18.08 -16.87 7.83
CA GLU A 566 18.27 -15.71 8.72
C GLU A 566 19.55 -15.85 9.52
N GLY A 567 20.17 -14.73 9.86
CA GLY A 567 21.32 -14.63 10.76
C GLY A 567 21.14 -13.49 11.76
N SER A 568 21.80 -13.57 12.90
CA SER A 568 21.78 -12.53 13.93
C SER A 568 23.19 -12.13 14.34
N GLY A 569 23.40 -10.82 14.64
CA GLY A 569 24.65 -10.31 15.16
C GLY A 569 25.72 -10.02 14.09
N ASP A 570 26.95 -9.78 14.54
CA ASP A 570 28.09 -9.37 13.70
C ASP A 570 28.67 -10.51 12.84
N ASP A 571 28.44 -11.75 13.25
CA ASP A 571 29.02 -12.97 12.62
C ASP A 571 28.05 -13.69 11.67
N SER A 572 27.00 -12.99 11.19
CA SER A 572 26.04 -13.62 10.29
C SER A 572 26.66 -13.86 8.92
N GLU A 573 27.17 -15.06 8.71
CA GLU A 573 27.61 -15.53 7.40
C GLU A 573 26.40 -15.88 6.52
N TRP A 574 26.63 -15.92 5.21
CA TRP A 574 25.65 -16.43 4.26
C TRP A 574 25.26 -17.87 4.65
N PRO A 575 23.95 -18.14 4.92
CA PRO A 575 23.54 -19.36 5.63
C PRO A 575 23.43 -20.62 4.77
N ALA A 576 23.77 -20.57 3.47
CA ALA A 576 23.57 -21.67 2.56
C ALA A 576 24.77 -21.93 1.64
N THR A 577 24.98 -23.18 1.24
CA THR A 577 25.88 -23.52 0.11
C THR A 577 25.21 -23.17 -1.21
N TYR A 578 25.99 -23.07 -2.28
CA TYR A 578 25.42 -22.82 -3.62
C TYR A 578 24.52 -23.96 -4.10
N ASP A 579 24.86 -25.20 -3.79
CA ASP A 579 24.01 -26.35 -4.11
C ASP A 579 22.66 -26.28 -3.39
N GLN A 580 22.64 -25.82 -2.14
CA GLN A 580 21.39 -25.59 -1.40
C GLN A 580 20.55 -24.48 -2.04
N VAL A 581 21.18 -23.40 -2.50
CA VAL A 581 20.48 -22.33 -3.20
C VAL A 581 19.86 -22.84 -4.51
N VAL A 582 20.60 -23.64 -5.27
CA VAL A 582 20.09 -24.27 -6.51
C VAL A 582 18.91 -25.19 -6.21
N GLN A 583 19.01 -26.03 -5.16
CA GLN A 583 17.90 -26.91 -4.74
C GLN A 583 16.65 -26.11 -4.35
N LEU A 584 16.79 -25.03 -3.59
CA LEU A 584 15.69 -24.14 -3.22
C LEU A 584 15.08 -23.48 -4.46
N PHE A 585 15.93 -23.00 -5.38
CA PHE A 585 15.48 -22.43 -6.64
C PHE A 585 14.67 -23.42 -7.47
N GLU A 586 15.16 -24.65 -7.64
CA GLU A 586 14.45 -25.66 -8.42
C GLU A 586 13.14 -26.11 -7.77
N ALA A 587 13.08 -26.13 -6.42
CA ALA A 587 11.85 -26.41 -5.69
C ALA A 587 10.80 -25.32 -5.92
N ASP A 588 11.18 -24.05 -5.80
CA ASP A 588 10.30 -22.93 -6.04
C ASP A 588 9.92 -22.81 -7.53
N TYR A 589 10.87 -23.04 -8.43
CA TYR A 589 10.61 -23.03 -9.87
C TYR A 589 9.59 -24.10 -10.26
N ARG A 590 9.70 -25.31 -9.69
CA ARG A 590 8.71 -26.39 -9.88
C ARG A 590 7.35 -26.02 -9.30
N ARG A 591 7.32 -25.37 -8.14
CA ARG A 591 6.07 -24.91 -7.51
C ARG A 591 5.35 -23.86 -8.39
N VAL A 592 6.09 -22.94 -8.99
CA VAL A 592 5.53 -21.84 -9.81
C VAL A 592 5.17 -22.30 -11.23
N TYR A 593 6.06 -23.07 -11.87
CA TYR A 593 5.94 -23.42 -13.30
C TYR A 593 5.56 -24.88 -13.56
N GLY A 594 5.51 -25.73 -12.54
CA GLY A 594 5.16 -27.14 -12.65
C GLY A 594 6.28 -28.05 -13.20
N LEU A 595 7.46 -27.50 -13.52
CA LEU A 595 8.59 -28.24 -14.09
C LEU A 595 9.93 -27.64 -13.63
N THR A 596 11.03 -28.34 -13.92
CA THR A 596 12.41 -27.81 -13.88
C THR A 596 13.08 -28.04 -15.23
N ILE A 597 14.14 -27.29 -15.53
CA ILE A 597 14.89 -27.41 -16.80
C ILE A 597 16.18 -28.20 -16.52
N PRO A 598 16.25 -29.49 -16.89
CA PRO A 598 17.46 -30.29 -16.64
C PRO A 598 18.63 -29.76 -17.47
N ASP A 599 19.84 -29.95 -16.94
CA ASP A 599 21.12 -29.65 -17.60
C ASP A 599 21.35 -28.17 -17.96
N VAL A 600 20.52 -27.25 -17.44
CA VAL A 600 20.74 -25.81 -17.57
C VAL A 600 21.21 -25.24 -16.24
N GLY A 601 22.34 -24.54 -16.25
CA GLY A 601 22.91 -23.92 -15.07
C GLY A 601 22.02 -22.78 -14.53
N VAL A 602 22.15 -22.51 -13.24
CA VAL A 602 21.47 -21.39 -12.56
C VAL A 602 22.45 -20.25 -12.39
N GLU A 603 22.00 -19.01 -12.62
CA GLU A 603 22.77 -17.79 -12.35
C GLU A 603 22.10 -16.96 -11.23
N ALA A 604 22.93 -16.40 -10.36
CA ALA A 604 22.54 -15.34 -9.44
C ALA A 604 22.50 -14.01 -10.20
N VAL A 605 21.49 -13.21 -9.94
CA VAL A 605 21.28 -11.92 -10.60
C VAL A 605 21.38 -10.77 -9.60
N THR A 606 20.57 -10.83 -8.53
CA THR A 606 20.50 -9.77 -7.53
C THR A 606 20.57 -10.39 -6.13
N TRP A 607 21.51 -9.94 -5.33
CA TRP A 607 21.69 -10.34 -3.94
C TRP A 607 20.81 -9.44 -3.07
N ARG A 608 20.10 -10.04 -2.13
CA ARG A 608 19.12 -9.37 -1.27
C ARG A 608 19.44 -9.54 0.19
N LEU A 609 19.18 -8.50 0.94
CA LEU A 609 19.27 -8.50 2.38
C LEU A 609 18.08 -7.75 2.96
N SER A 610 17.33 -8.39 3.87
CA SER A 610 16.38 -7.71 4.73
C SER A 610 17.04 -7.50 6.08
N ALA A 611 17.22 -6.26 6.49
CA ALA A 611 17.64 -5.91 7.85
C ALA A 611 16.39 -5.50 8.64
N PHE A 612 16.17 -6.11 9.81
CA PHE A 612 14.95 -5.86 10.59
C PHE A 612 15.18 -6.03 12.09
N ALA A 613 14.33 -5.39 12.86
CA ALA A 613 14.16 -5.61 14.29
C ALA A 613 12.72 -6.06 14.57
N ALA A 614 12.53 -6.82 15.63
CA ALA A 614 11.20 -7.30 16.01
C ALA A 614 10.23 -6.13 16.16
N ALA A 615 9.03 -6.30 15.66
CA ALA A 615 7.95 -5.36 15.90
C ALA A 615 7.67 -5.24 17.40
N ALA A 616 7.28 -4.06 17.82
CA ALA A 616 6.83 -3.88 19.19
C ALA A 616 5.58 -4.71 19.46
N THR A 617 5.53 -5.36 20.62
CA THR A 617 4.31 -6.08 21.03
C THR A 617 3.18 -5.08 21.23
N VAL A 618 2.06 -5.32 20.57
CA VAL A 618 0.83 -4.54 20.66
C VAL A 618 -0.31 -5.49 21.09
N GLU A 619 -0.76 -5.34 22.32
CA GLU A 619 -1.86 -6.13 22.87
C GLU A 619 -3.02 -5.20 23.28
N PRO A 620 -3.91 -4.87 22.34
CA PRO A 620 -5.05 -4.01 22.63
C PRO A 620 -5.96 -4.65 23.67
N GLN A 621 -6.32 -3.87 24.68
CA GLN A 621 -7.38 -4.23 25.59
C GLN A 621 -8.69 -3.67 25.08
N VAL A 622 -9.51 -4.54 24.54
CA VAL A 622 -10.87 -4.18 24.12
C VAL A 622 -11.84 -4.48 25.28
N VAL A 623 -12.54 -3.47 25.71
CA VAL A 623 -13.61 -3.66 26.70
C VAL A 623 -14.85 -4.14 25.96
N VAL A 624 -15.09 -5.43 25.98
CA VAL A 624 -16.33 -6.02 25.46
C VAL A 624 -17.39 -5.93 26.54
N SER A 625 -18.60 -5.53 26.16
CA SER A 625 -19.71 -5.46 27.12
C SER A 625 -19.93 -6.84 27.81
N PRO A 626 -20.12 -6.90 29.12
CA PRO A 626 -20.51 -8.16 29.81
C PRO A 626 -21.96 -8.56 29.50
N ASN A 627 -22.77 -7.66 28.98
CA ASN A 627 -24.17 -7.87 28.69
C ASN A 627 -24.40 -8.12 27.20
N ILE A 628 -25.40 -8.92 26.86
CA ILE A 628 -25.88 -9.09 25.51
C ILE A 628 -26.51 -7.78 25.01
N GLY A 629 -25.97 -7.20 23.93
CA GLY A 629 -26.48 -5.98 23.34
C GLY A 629 -27.89 -6.18 22.75
N GLN A 630 -28.74 -5.20 22.99
CA GLN A 630 -30.09 -5.18 22.46
C GLN A 630 -30.11 -4.62 21.05
N VAL A 631 -31.16 -4.94 20.30
CA VAL A 631 -31.48 -4.27 19.02
C VAL A 631 -31.71 -2.79 19.31
N PHE A 632 -30.89 -1.92 18.72
CA PHE A 632 -31.00 -0.48 18.88
C PHE A 632 -32.19 0.10 18.10
N SER A 633 -32.35 -0.35 16.87
CA SER A 633 -33.45 0.05 15.97
C SER A 633 -33.67 -1.01 14.90
N THR A 634 -34.66 -0.79 14.06
CA THR A 634 -34.92 -1.61 12.88
C THR A 634 -35.16 -0.69 11.69
N ARG A 635 -34.60 -1.04 10.51
CA ARG A 635 -34.86 -0.30 9.29
C ARG A 635 -35.05 -1.23 8.09
N PRO A 636 -35.82 -0.81 7.07
CA PRO A 636 -36.00 -1.59 5.86
C PRO A 636 -34.71 -1.58 5.02
N VAL A 637 -34.23 -2.77 4.65
CA VAL A 637 -33.01 -2.94 3.82
C VAL A 637 -33.33 -3.83 2.63
N ARG A 638 -32.80 -3.47 1.46
CA ARG A 638 -32.89 -4.28 0.23
C ARG A 638 -31.54 -4.94 -0.06
N PHE A 639 -31.51 -6.27 -0.06
CA PHE A 639 -30.27 -7.04 -0.25
C PHE A 639 -30.02 -7.52 -1.68
N ALA A 640 -30.97 -7.37 -2.58
CA ALA A 640 -30.85 -7.77 -3.99
C ALA A 640 -31.81 -6.96 -4.87
N ARG A 641 -31.52 -6.92 -6.15
CA ARG A 641 -32.34 -6.30 -7.17
C ARG A 641 -33.71 -6.99 -7.23
N GLY A 642 -34.80 -6.22 -7.33
CA GLY A 642 -36.15 -6.73 -7.38
C GLY A 642 -36.67 -7.36 -6.09
N ALA A 643 -35.86 -7.42 -5.03
CA ALA A 643 -36.29 -7.94 -3.75
C ALA A 643 -37.10 -6.90 -2.94
N ASP A 644 -38.08 -7.39 -2.17
CA ASP A 644 -38.76 -6.56 -1.19
C ASP A 644 -37.81 -6.13 -0.04
N PRO A 645 -38.04 -4.96 0.58
CA PRO A 645 -37.30 -4.56 1.73
C PRO A 645 -37.56 -5.50 2.90
N VAL A 646 -36.49 -5.82 3.65
CA VAL A 646 -36.57 -6.67 4.85
C VAL A 646 -36.31 -5.78 6.06
N ASP A 647 -37.20 -5.82 7.05
CA ASP A 647 -36.99 -5.16 8.33
C ASP A 647 -35.78 -5.78 9.02
N THR A 648 -34.71 -5.01 9.07
CA THR A 648 -33.38 -5.47 9.46
C THR A 648 -32.98 -4.86 10.81
N PRO A 649 -32.67 -5.65 11.83
CA PRO A 649 -32.24 -5.17 13.13
C PRO A 649 -30.88 -4.47 13.02
N VAL A 650 -30.75 -3.36 13.73
CA VAL A 650 -29.56 -2.55 13.86
C VAL A 650 -29.00 -2.66 15.27
N TYR A 651 -27.73 -2.92 15.39
CA TYR A 651 -26.98 -2.97 16.64
C TYR A 651 -25.92 -1.88 16.66
N ARG A 652 -25.55 -1.41 17.86
CA ARG A 652 -24.37 -0.57 18.09
C ARG A 652 -23.22 -1.45 18.53
N ARG A 653 -22.07 -1.36 17.87
CA ARG A 653 -20.89 -2.20 18.16
C ARG A 653 -20.43 -2.15 19.62
N PRO A 654 -20.36 -0.97 20.30
CA PRO A 654 -19.92 -0.90 21.69
C PRO A 654 -20.84 -1.62 22.70
N ASP A 655 -22.09 -1.87 22.32
CA ASP A 655 -23.09 -2.49 23.19
C ASP A 655 -23.07 -4.02 23.12
N LEU A 656 -22.36 -4.59 22.13
CA LEU A 656 -22.35 -6.04 21.90
C LEU A 656 -21.54 -6.78 22.96
N GLY A 657 -22.11 -7.87 23.46
CA GLY A 657 -21.49 -8.73 24.46
C GLY A 657 -20.64 -9.85 23.88
N LEU A 658 -19.66 -10.30 24.68
CA LEU A 658 -18.81 -11.43 24.33
C LEU A 658 -19.63 -12.68 24.00
N GLY A 659 -19.32 -13.35 22.90
CA GLY A 659 -20.01 -14.55 22.43
C GLY A 659 -21.42 -14.30 21.91
N GLN A 660 -21.89 -13.04 21.87
CA GLN A 660 -23.20 -12.72 21.31
C GLN A 660 -23.26 -13.13 19.85
N GLN A 661 -24.32 -13.86 19.49
CA GLN A 661 -24.61 -14.24 18.12
C GLN A 661 -25.59 -13.26 17.49
N ILE A 662 -25.30 -12.84 16.27
CA ILE A 662 -26.12 -11.95 15.46
C ILE A 662 -26.44 -12.70 14.17
N VAL A 663 -27.69 -13.13 14.03
CA VAL A 663 -28.18 -13.83 12.85
C VAL A 663 -28.57 -12.80 11.80
N GLY A 664 -28.02 -12.93 10.59
CA GLY A 664 -28.36 -12.08 9.44
C GLY A 664 -29.75 -12.40 8.86
N PRO A 665 -30.43 -11.41 8.26
CA PRO A 665 -29.91 -10.08 8.00
C PRO A 665 -29.84 -9.21 9.28
N ALA A 666 -28.72 -8.50 9.44
CA ALA A 666 -28.51 -7.56 10.53
C ALA A 666 -27.47 -6.49 10.15
N ILE A 667 -27.53 -5.35 10.81
CA ILE A 667 -26.56 -4.27 10.65
C ILE A 667 -25.89 -4.01 12.00
N VAL A 668 -24.58 -3.86 12.00
CA VAL A 668 -23.81 -3.43 13.17
C VAL A 668 -23.10 -2.12 12.84
N GLU A 669 -23.53 -1.05 13.50
CA GLU A 669 -22.99 0.29 13.28
C GLU A 669 -21.86 0.59 14.26
N GLU A 670 -20.78 1.11 13.71
CA GLU A 670 -19.69 1.78 14.41
C GLU A 670 -19.68 3.25 14.02
N ARG A 671 -18.92 4.07 14.73
CA ARG A 671 -18.85 5.51 14.42
C ARG A 671 -18.39 5.77 12.98
N GLU A 672 -17.38 5.03 12.51
CA GLU A 672 -16.69 5.30 11.26
C GLU A 672 -16.97 4.24 10.16
N THR A 673 -17.73 3.20 10.46
CA THR A 673 -18.07 2.12 9.50
C THR A 673 -19.34 1.39 9.89
N THR A 674 -19.84 0.57 8.97
CA THR A 674 -21.04 -0.25 9.19
C THR A 674 -20.77 -1.67 8.68
N ALA A 675 -20.87 -2.67 9.57
CA ALA A 675 -20.80 -4.07 9.17
C ALA A 675 -22.20 -4.59 8.82
N VAL A 676 -22.33 -5.17 7.61
CA VAL A 676 -23.57 -5.74 7.10
C VAL A 676 -23.48 -7.25 7.16
N ILE A 677 -24.27 -7.85 8.05
CA ILE A 677 -24.40 -9.31 8.14
C ILE A 677 -25.58 -9.71 7.22
N ARG A 678 -25.24 -10.27 6.07
CA ARG A 678 -26.25 -10.61 5.04
C ARG A 678 -27.13 -11.81 5.45
N PRO A 679 -28.31 -12.01 4.80
CA PRO A 679 -29.08 -13.24 4.96
C PRO A 679 -28.21 -14.49 4.75
N GLY A 680 -28.36 -15.50 5.61
CA GLY A 680 -27.56 -16.72 5.57
C GLY A 680 -26.17 -16.63 6.23
N TRP A 681 -25.86 -15.52 6.88
CA TRP A 681 -24.67 -15.35 7.71
C TRP A 681 -25.03 -15.24 9.19
N THR A 682 -24.17 -15.71 10.07
CA THR A 682 -24.27 -15.51 11.51
C THR A 682 -22.94 -14.99 12.02
N ALA A 683 -22.95 -13.84 12.68
CA ALA A 683 -21.77 -13.25 13.30
C ALA A 683 -21.73 -13.53 14.79
N SER A 684 -20.52 -13.73 15.35
CA SER A 684 -20.26 -13.86 16.77
C SER A 684 -19.21 -12.88 17.24
N VAL A 685 -19.36 -12.34 18.43
CA VAL A 685 -18.39 -11.42 19.07
C VAL A 685 -17.28 -12.23 19.73
N THR A 686 -16.03 -11.98 19.35
CA THR A 686 -14.83 -12.64 19.92
C THR A 686 -14.24 -11.89 21.11
N ASN A 687 -13.25 -12.51 21.79
CA ASN A 687 -12.61 -11.93 23.00
C ASN A 687 -11.91 -10.59 22.75
N ASP A 688 -11.45 -10.35 21.51
CA ASP A 688 -10.86 -9.08 21.10
C ASP A 688 -11.89 -8.08 20.54
N GLY A 689 -13.19 -8.40 20.71
CA GLY A 689 -14.30 -7.58 20.24
C GLY A 689 -14.54 -7.64 18.73
N SER A 690 -13.77 -8.43 17.97
CA SER A 690 -14.02 -8.63 16.53
C SER A 690 -15.34 -9.34 16.30
N LEU A 691 -16.01 -9.08 15.17
CA LEU A 691 -17.13 -9.90 14.72
C LEU A 691 -16.60 -10.91 13.69
N VAL A 692 -16.83 -12.18 13.98
CA VAL A 692 -16.56 -13.28 13.04
C VAL A 692 -17.88 -13.75 12.48
N ALA A 693 -18.15 -13.44 11.23
CA ALA A 693 -19.33 -13.90 10.51
C ALA A 693 -19.01 -15.18 9.74
N GLU A 694 -19.86 -16.18 9.91
CA GLU A 694 -19.77 -17.46 9.22
C GLU A 694 -21.03 -17.68 8.42
N ARG A 695 -20.86 -18.20 7.19
CA ARG A 695 -21.97 -18.52 6.31
C ARG A 695 -22.57 -19.85 6.76
N THR A 696 -23.84 -19.83 7.10
CA THR A 696 -24.57 -21.05 7.41
C THR A 696 -24.58 -21.93 6.17
N ALA A 697 -24.07 -23.16 6.27
CA ALA A 697 -24.16 -24.11 5.17
C ALA A 697 -25.62 -24.19 4.72
N ALA A 698 -25.87 -23.87 3.45
CA ALA A 698 -27.18 -24.12 2.89
C ALA A 698 -27.49 -25.60 3.12
N THR A 699 -28.45 -25.90 3.98
CA THR A 699 -29.00 -27.25 4.05
C THR A 699 -29.37 -27.62 2.65
N SER A 700 -28.61 -28.53 2.03
CA SER A 700 -28.88 -29.11 0.71
C SER A 700 -30.16 -29.93 0.82
N GLY A 701 -31.29 -29.24 0.71
CA GLY A 701 -32.60 -29.79 0.82
C GLY A 701 -33.55 -29.09 -0.13
N ALA A 702 -33.80 -29.74 -1.26
CA ALA A 702 -34.88 -29.52 -2.22
C ALA A 702 -34.74 -28.32 -3.19
N ALA A 703 -34.19 -28.56 -4.40
CA ALA A 703 -35.08 -28.55 -5.59
C ALA A 703 -34.27 -29.03 -6.80
N ARG A 704 -34.64 -30.20 -7.29
CA ARG A 704 -34.37 -30.65 -8.66
C ARG A 704 -35.16 -29.83 -9.65
#